data_a9fad05fb55fdb78875a86ffdb656461
#
_entry.id   a9fad05fb55fdb78875a86ffdb656461
#
_cell.length_a   1.000
_cell.length_b   1.000
_cell.length_c   1.000
_cell.angle_alpha   90.00
_cell.angle_beta   90.00
_cell.angle_gamma   90.00
#
_symmetry.space_group_name_H-M   'P 1'
#
loop_
_entity.id
_entity.type
_entity.pdbx_description
1 polymer ?
#
loop_
_entity_poly.entity_id
_entity_poly.type
_entity_poly.pdbx_seq_one_letter_code
_entity_poly.pdbx_strand_id
1 'polypeptide(L)'
;MPAASAASTASAEGQETSPPDTAGGPAVVPRPSDWTDLPGLTRLTHHTRILIDPRQASATTLPSGRAELPGPARQSVRALATQLRTEIEQVTGLTPRIATDGRPDRDDITLTLTADRALTTDRAPTANRAPLSAEGYDFDSTGPVRVSAASTHGLYYGTRTLLQLLRTTAPDHRAVPRARSADRPAQAVRMVHLDAGRKFWRIPYLKNLVRRMGDQKLNTLFLHLSESEGFRLDSPRFPGLADPAHSYSRADIEDLKAFAARHHVQVMPGLELPGHATVISEAFGIGFGAGPGACTAAHTHSHLTPDWIIDMTSEKAIGKSKEIVDEFVGWFDAPLFSIGAEEVPGQLAECPRVKDHLAAAPDVSTLGDLLNRYINTLDDVVTSHGKRTAVYNGSEHLAAPQQRVHAPVVFITWEGTGAEPAIPGHDEIAIGPFYNTPNNYHHKYPDEPWMYDTWAPSTAPDMLGSGVVNWADYNFWADDEYFEQHMAGARAILADRTWNGSPTPDSLADFRARATRIGDPPGTTPARTRPRVQDRPSHHWTFDDAAYPKGWTYAGSPGNTLFAEDVAGDLPGTSYIIDNPTPVPGVRGQAWRFDSDRDGVGFGGTDVAEPWTVSVRVRASSRTGDQVLLSSKAGALKLMQHGTGRVGFTRYGEADFSFPYVLPLDRWVRLTWVASPGRTVLYVDGERVGAVPASIPLPMRSIGTEGASLRGDLDDLVTWDVALGAPAVARLR
;
A
#
# COMPACT_ATOMS: atom_id res chain seq x y z
N MET A 1 69.97 33.74 -15.04
CA MET A 1 70.22 32.31 -14.73
C MET A 1 69.33 31.91 -13.53
N PRO A 2 68.42 31.02 -13.68
CA PRO A 2 67.55 30.57 -12.57
C PRO A 2 68.15 29.32 -11.92
N ALA A 3 67.99 29.25 -10.61
CA ALA A 3 68.36 28.12 -9.78
C ALA A 3 67.30 27.01 -9.84
N ALA A 4 67.75 25.79 -10.00
CA ALA A 4 66.94 24.60 -9.95
C ALA A 4 66.48 24.26 -8.53
N SER A 5 65.19 24.07 -8.34
CA SER A 5 64.63 23.52 -7.10
C SER A 5 64.32 22.05 -7.31
N ALA A 6 64.85 21.23 -6.42
CA ALA A 6 64.63 19.78 -6.44
C ALA A 6 63.21 19.44 -5.93
N ALA A 7 62.52 18.63 -6.70
CA ALA A 7 61.22 18.07 -6.29
C ALA A 7 61.44 16.89 -5.33
N SER A 8 60.89 17.00 -4.13
CA SER A 8 60.78 15.92 -3.15
C SER A 8 59.55 15.09 -3.50
N THR A 9 59.75 13.82 -3.77
CA THR A 9 58.67 12.83 -3.86
C THR A 9 58.17 12.45 -2.48
N ALA A 10 57.06 13.04 -2.07
CA ALA A 10 56.33 12.58 -0.88
C ALA A 10 55.41 11.41 -1.27
N SER A 11 55.61 10.31 -0.62
CA SER A 11 54.75 9.11 -0.70
C SER A 11 53.32 9.46 -0.24
N ALA A 12 52.34 9.17 -1.08
CA ALA A 12 50.93 9.28 -0.71
C ALA A 12 50.58 8.15 0.26
N GLU A 13 50.64 8.43 1.56
CA GLU A 13 49.95 7.65 2.56
C GLU A 13 48.43 7.89 2.38
N GLY A 14 47.68 6.77 2.23
CA GLY A 14 46.23 6.80 2.05
C GLY A 14 45.56 7.54 3.20
N GLN A 15 44.93 8.67 2.89
CA GLN A 15 43.94 9.27 3.78
C GLN A 15 42.77 8.30 3.86
N GLU A 16 42.63 7.62 5.00
CA GLU A 16 41.33 7.05 5.43
C GLU A 16 40.37 8.23 5.49
N THR A 17 39.46 8.29 4.52
CA THR A 17 38.33 9.22 4.56
C THR A 17 37.50 8.84 5.78
N SER A 18 37.47 9.73 6.75
CA SER A 18 36.56 9.63 7.90
C SER A 18 35.16 9.41 7.39
N PRO A 19 34.39 8.49 7.98
CA PRO A 19 32.99 8.30 7.60
C PRO A 19 32.24 9.64 7.74
N PRO A 20 31.25 9.91 6.88
CA PRO A 20 30.46 11.13 7.00
C PRO A 20 29.88 11.21 8.41
N ASP A 21 29.93 12.37 8.98
CA ASP A 21 29.51 12.71 10.34
C ASP A 21 28.06 12.24 10.54
N THR A 22 27.88 11.06 11.16
CA THR A 22 26.57 10.49 11.44
C THR A 22 26.06 11.06 12.76
N ALA A 23 25.70 12.33 12.76
CA ALA A 23 25.05 12.98 13.88
C ALA A 23 23.62 12.41 14.12
N GLY A 24 23.39 11.10 13.98
CA GLY A 24 22.04 10.58 14.06
C GLY A 24 21.85 9.07 14.13
N GLY A 25 22.86 8.26 14.47
CA GLY A 25 22.69 6.78 14.63
C GLY A 25 22.57 5.98 13.31
N PRO A 26 22.25 4.66 13.35
CA PRO A 26 22.34 3.76 12.21
C PRO A 26 21.31 4.09 11.12
N ALA A 27 21.74 3.90 9.86
CA ALA A 27 20.88 4.11 8.70
C ALA A 27 20.02 2.88 8.42
N VAL A 28 19.07 2.61 9.31
CA VAL A 28 18.10 1.53 9.23
C VAL A 28 16.68 2.01 9.55
N VAL A 29 15.66 1.31 9.07
CA VAL A 29 14.22 1.53 9.34
C VAL A 29 13.55 0.17 9.61
N PRO A 30 12.93 -0.03 10.78
CA PRO A 30 12.92 0.87 11.95
C PRO A 30 14.30 1.00 12.55
N ARG A 31 14.60 2.18 13.11
CA ARG A 31 15.84 2.39 13.85
C ARG A 31 15.79 1.61 15.17
N PRO A 32 16.83 0.86 15.56
CA PRO A 32 16.88 0.24 16.86
C PRO A 32 16.78 1.25 18.00
N SER A 33 15.95 0.95 19.00
CA SER A 33 15.69 1.86 20.13
C SER A 33 16.86 1.95 21.12
N ASP A 34 17.70 0.91 21.16
CA ASP A 34 18.88 0.81 22.03
C ASP A 34 20.10 0.51 21.15
N TRP A 35 20.75 1.56 20.68
CA TRP A 35 21.91 1.46 19.78
C TRP A 35 23.12 2.17 20.39
N THR A 36 24.24 1.46 20.46
CA THR A 36 25.53 1.98 20.95
C THR A 36 26.56 1.87 19.85
N ASP A 37 26.98 2.99 19.28
CA ASP A 37 28.07 3.06 18.32
C ASP A 37 29.43 2.83 18.98
N LEU A 38 30.31 2.11 18.29
CA LEU A 38 31.68 1.87 18.67
C LEU A 38 32.62 2.20 17.49
N PRO A 39 33.87 2.63 17.76
CA PRO A 39 34.78 3.03 16.69
C PRO A 39 35.11 1.88 15.72
N GLY A 40 35.07 2.18 14.41
CA GLY A 40 35.51 1.30 13.33
C GLY A 40 34.37 0.52 12.67
N LEU A 41 34.77 -0.27 11.69
CA LEU A 41 33.88 -1.09 10.87
C LEU A 41 34.22 -2.58 11.03
N THR A 42 33.20 -3.43 10.90
CA THR A 42 33.36 -4.86 10.66
C THR A 42 33.09 -5.13 9.19
N ARG A 43 34.03 -5.76 8.50
CA ARG A 43 33.94 -6.02 7.05
C ARG A 43 33.74 -7.49 6.78
N LEU A 44 32.85 -7.77 5.82
CA LEU A 44 32.68 -9.10 5.23
C LEU A 44 33.72 -9.31 4.13
N THR A 45 34.22 -10.52 4.00
CA THR A 45 35.24 -10.94 3.00
C THR A 45 34.80 -12.18 2.24
N HIS A 46 35.62 -12.66 1.33
CA HIS A 46 35.39 -13.95 0.65
C HIS A 46 35.50 -15.17 1.61
N HIS A 47 36.04 -14.97 2.81
CA HIS A 47 36.17 -16.01 3.83
C HIS A 47 35.00 -16.02 4.81
N THR A 48 34.12 -15.00 4.79
CA THR A 48 32.95 -14.88 5.66
C THR A 48 32.12 -16.15 5.65
N ARG A 49 31.79 -16.64 6.83
CA ARG A 49 30.86 -17.76 7.06
C ARG A 49 29.63 -17.28 7.81
N ILE A 50 28.52 -17.96 7.56
CA ILE A 50 27.33 -17.88 8.42
C ILE A 50 27.35 -19.11 9.32
N LEU A 51 27.61 -18.91 10.61
CA LEU A 51 27.73 -19.95 11.60
C LEU A 51 26.40 -20.14 12.35
N ILE A 52 25.95 -21.40 12.43
CA ILE A 52 24.75 -21.78 13.16
C ILE A 52 25.09 -22.96 14.06
N ASP A 53 24.51 -23.04 15.25
CA ASP A 53 24.65 -24.21 16.13
C ASP A 53 23.99 -25.43 15.46
N PRO A 54 24.69 -26.54 15.25
CA PRO A 54 24.13 -27.77 14.65
C PRO A 54 22.92 -28.30 15.41
N ARG A 55 22.87 -28.11 16.72
CA ARG A 55 21.72 -28.51 17.56
C ARG A 55 20.48 -27.64 17.34
N GLN A 56 20.65 -26.41 16.85
CA GLN A 56 19.59 -25.43 16.57
C GLN A 56 19.23 -25.39 15.09
N ALA A 57 19.97 -26.03 14.21
CA ALA A 57 19.84 -25.90 12.77
C ALA A 57 18.42 -26.21 12.23
N SER A 58 17.74 -27.17 12.83
CA SER A 58 16.35 -27.56 12.50
C SER A 58 15.29 -26.87 13.39
N ALA A 59 15.72 -26.07 14.38
CA ALA A 59 14.78 -25.46 15.30
C ALA A 59 13.88 -24.43 14.56
N THR A 60 12.59 -24.55 14.85
CA THR A 60 11.55 -23.60 14.46
C THR A 60 10.89 -23.18 15.77
N THR A 61 11.51 -22.26 16.51
CA THR A 61 10.91 -21.81 17.76
C THR A 61 9.73 -20.92 17.47
N LEU A 62 8.60 -21.30 18.03
CA LEU A 62 7.43 -20.44 18.08
C LEU A 62 7.61 -19.42 19.21
N PRO A 63 7.11 -18.19 19.04
CA PRO A 63 7.02 -17.28 20.15
C PRO A 63 6.20 -17.91 21.28
N SER A 64 6.77 -18.03 22.47
CA SER A 64 6.01 -18.32 23.67
C SER A 64 5.36 -17.05 24.16
N GLY A 65 4.11 -16.82 23.84
CA GLY A 65 3.36 -15.64 24.23
C GLY A 65 1.98 -15.73 23.63
N ARG A 66 1.03 -14.86 24.00
CA ARG A 66 -0.35 -14.94 23.53
C ARG A 66 -0.44 -15.60 22.17
N ALA A 67 -1.02 -16.80 22.13
CA ALA A 67 -1.01 -17.73 20.98
C ALA A 67 -1.59 -17.13 19.66
N GLU A 68 -1.86 -15.86 19.66
CA GLU A 68 -2.73 -15.15 18.77
C GLU A 68 -1.98 -14.34 17.71
N LEU A 69 -0.66 -14.07 17.88
CA LEU A 69 0.07 -13.18 16.97
C LEU A 69 1.57 -13.34 17.10
N PRO A 70 2.31 -13.22 16.00
CA PRO A 70 2.04 -13.58 14.62
C PRO A 70 2.04 -15.10 14.42
N GLY A 71 1.36 -15.58 13.37
CA GLY A 71 1.33 -17.01 13.05
C GLY A 71 2.71 -17.66 13.01
N PRO A 72 2.79 -18.99 13.15
CA PRO A 72 4.06 -19.71 13.34
C PRO A 72 5.00 -19.49 12.16
N ALA A 73 6.18 -18.91 12.41
CA ALA A 73 7.27 -18.97 11.45
C ALA A 73 7.72 -20.43 11.35
N ARG A 74 7.45 -21.04 10.23
CA ARG A 74 7.89 -22.42 9.96
C ARG A 74 9.33 -22.49 9.44
N GLN A 75 10.03 -21.34 9.43
CA GLN A 75 11.40 -21.27 8.93
C GLN A 75 12.39 -21.74 10.01
N SER A 76 13.21 -22.74 9.70
CA SER A 76 14.28 -23.17 10.59
C SER A 76 15.47 -22.21 10.56
N VAL A 77 16.32 -22.24 11.58
CA VAL A 77 17.58 -21.45 11.61
C VAL A 77 18.44 -21.71 10.37
N ARG A 78 18.51 -22.98 9.88
CA ARG A 78 19.23 -23.31 8.64
C ARG A 78 18.57 -22.67 7.40
N ALA A 79 17.25 -22.68 7.31
CA ALA A 79 16.53 -22.06 6.21
C ALA A 79 16.73 -20.54 6.22
N LEU A 80 16.69 -19.90 7.41
CA LEU A 80 17.00 -18.48 7.59
C LEU A 80 18.46 -18.16 7.19
N ALA A 81 19.43 -18.97 7.60
CA ALA A 81 20.83 -18.81 7.19
C ALA A 81 21.01 -18.94 5.66
N THR A 82 20.24 -19.83 5.03
CA THR A 82 20.25 -19.98 3.56
C THR A 82 19.67 -18.76 2.85
N GLN A 83 18.57 -18.24 3.36
CA GLN A 83 17.98 -16.99 2.85
C GLN A 83 18.95 -15.81 3.02
N LEU A 84 19.50 -15.63 4.21
CA LEU A 84 20.48 -14.56 4.49
C LEU A 84 21.70 -14.64 3.55
N ARG A 85 22.22 -15.85 3.29
CA ARG A 85 23.32 -16.05 2.34
C ARG A 85 22.96 -15.51 0.95
N THR A 86 21.79 -15.86 0.44
CA THR A 86 21.33 -15.40 -0.89
C THR A 86 21.16 -13.88 -0.92
N GLU A 87 20.61 -13.30 0.14
CA GLU A 87 20.40 -11.86 0.25
C GLU A 87 21.73 -11.09 0.39
N ILE A 88 22.71 -11.63 1.12
CA ILE A 88 24.08 -11.07 1.19
C ILE A 88 24.75 -11.13 -0.18
N GLU A 89 24.60 -12.23 -0.92
CA GLU A 89 25.16 -12.36 -2.27
C GLU A 89 24.57 -11.28 -3.21
N GLN A 90 23.28 -11.04 -3.14
CA GLN A 90 22.63 -9.99 -3.94
C GLN A 90 23.08 -8.57 -3.58
N VAL A 91 23.38 -8.31 -2.31
CA VAL A 91 23.81 -6.99 -1.83
C VAL A 91 25.29 -6.75 -2.06
N THR A 92 26.15 -7.73 -1.78
CA THR A 92 27.60 -7.56 -1.64
C THR A 92 28.41 -8.24 -2.74
N GLY A 93 27.81 -9.15 -3.51
CA GLY A 93 28.51 -10.07 -4.42
C GLY A 93 29.32 -11.16 -3.71
N LEU A 94 29.24 -11.28 -2.38
CA LEU A 94 29.90 -12.34 -1.58
C LEU A 94 28.93 -13.50 -1.37
N THR A 95 29.42 -14.74 -1.44
CA THR A 95 28.63 -15.95 -1.19
C THR A 95 29.12 -16.64 0.11
N PRO A 96 28.68 -16.20 1.29
CA PRO A 96 29.13 -16.78 2.56
C PRO A 96 28.82 -18.28 2.65
N ARG A 97 29.76 -19.07 3.15
CA ARG A 97 29.53 -20.49 3.41
C ARG A 97 28.75 -20.66 4.72
N ILE A 98 27.67 -21.43 4.70
CA ILE A 98 26.99 -21.83 5.94
C ILE A 98 27.81 -22.94 6.59
N ALA A 99 28.18 -22.77 7.88
CA ALA A 99 28.96 -23.70 8.66
C ALA A 99 28.29 -23.97 10.01
N THR A 100 28.50 -25.19 10.53
CA THR A 100 27.94 -25.64 11.80
C THR A 100 29.04 -25.96 12.83
N ASP A 101 30.28 -25.72 12.46
CA ASP A 101 31.46 -26.01 13.23
C ASP A 101 32.50 -24.89 13.15
N GLY A 102 33.44 -24.85 14.07
CA GLY A 102 34.52 -23.88 14.14
C GLY A 102 34.22 -22.71 15.09
N ARG A 103 35.28 -22.01 15.47
CA ARG A 103 35.16 -20.75 16.20
C ARG A 103 34.89 -19.62 15.20
N PRO A 104 34.07 -18.62 15.58
CA PRO A 104 33.85 -17.47 14.73
C PRO A 104 35.12 -16.64 14.56
N ASP A 105 35.45 -16.28 13.32
CA ASP A 105 36.45 -15.29 12.95
C ASP A 105 35.82 -13.88 12.90
N ARG A 106 36.64 -12.82 12.78
CA ARG A 106 36.17 -11.43 12.88
C ARG A 106 35.19 -11.02 11.78
N ASP A 107 35.26 -11.64 10.63
CA ASP A 107 34.42 -11.37 9.47
C ASP A 107 33.23 -12.34 9.33
N ASP A 108 33.05 -13.25 10.30
CA ASP A 108 31.93 -14.19 10.29
C ASP A 108 30.63 -13.57 10.80
N ILE A 109 29.53 -14.22 10.45
CA ILE A 109 28.18 -13.93 10.95
C ILE A 109 27.72 -15.12 11.77
N THR A 110 27.17 -14.88 12.96
CA THR A 110 26.62 -15.96 13.80
C THR A 110 25.12 -15.75 14.03
N LEU A 111 24.32 -16.81 13.87
CA LEU A 111 22.90 -16.82 14.20
C LEU A 111 22.68 -17.80 15.35
N THR A 112 22.19 -17.32 16.50
CA THR A 112 22.06 -18.11 17.71
C THR A 112 20.69 -17.95 18.35
N LEU A 113 19.98 -19.06 18.59
CA LEU A 113 18.83 -19.06 19.48
C LEU A 113 19.30 -19.13 20.92
N THR A 114 18.87 -18.20 21.75
CA THR A 114 19.13 -18.19 23.18
C THR A 114 17.90 -18.71 23.92
N ALA A 115 18.08 -19.62 24.90
CA ALA A 115 16.99 -19.97 25.79
C ALA A 115 16.50 -18.69 26.51
N ASP A 116 15.23 -18.65 26.88
CA ASP A 116 14.45 -17.53 27.41
C ASP A 116 15.03 -16.91 28.71
N ARG A 117 16.31 -16.59 28.70
CA ARG A 117 17.01 -15.86 29.74
C ARG A 117 17.15 -14.42 29.24
N ALA A 118 16.25 -13.56 29.75
CA ALA A 118 16.43 -12.12 29.81
C ALA A 118 17.47 -11.61 28.80
N LEU A 119 17.03 -11.09 27.65
CA LEU A 119 17.81 -10.13 26.90
C LEU A 119 18.19 -9.06 27.94
N THR A 120 19.38 -9.21 28.52
CA THR A 120 19.81 -8.47 29.69
C THR A 120 20.28 -7.11 29.27
N THR A 121 19.38 -6.14 29.31
CA THR A 121 19.80 -4.78 29.63
C THR A 121 19.70 -4.62 31.13
N ASP A 122 20.70 -3.99 31.77
CA ASP A 122 20.71 -3.61 33.20
C ASP A 122 19.61 -2.60 33.60
N ARG A 123 18.60 -2.45 32.78
CA ARG A 123 17.37 -1.72 33.07
C ARG A 123 16.30 -2.67 33.50
N ALA A 124 15.90 -2.55 34.79
CA ALA A 124 14.81 -3.29 35.38
C ALA A 124 13.59 -3.32 34.45
N PRO A 125 12.97 -4.51 34.21
CA PRO A 125 11.70 -4.59 33.47
C PRO A 125 10.65 -3.76 34.19
N THR A 126 10.10 -2.76 33.55
CA THR A 126 8.86 -2.18 34.06
C THR A 126 7.77 -3.26 34.03
N ALA A 127 7.07 -3.41 35.13
CA ALA A 127 6.27 -4.59 35.50
C ALA A 127 5.13 -5.02 34.55
N ASN A 128 4.93 -4.34 33.40
CA ASN A 128 3.83 -4.58 32.45
C ASN A 128 4.27 -4.95 31.02
N ARG A 129 5.54 -5.33 30.80
CA ARG A 129 6.03 -5.76 29.49
C ARG A 129 6.37 -7.25 29.47
N ALA A 130 5.39 -8.11 29.50
CA ALA A 130 5.49 -9.50 29.05
C ALA A 130 4.77 -9.60 27.70
N PRO A 131 5.06 -10.48 26.86
CA PRO A 131 6.17 -11.14 26.20
C PRO A 131 6.39 -10.71 24.75
N LEU A 132 6.74 -9.45 24.51
CA LEU A 132 7.24 -8.97 23.20
C LEU A 132 8.66 -9.51 22.90
N SER A 133 9.23 -10.34 23.79
CA SER A 133 10.55 -10.98 23.68
C SER A 133 10.68 -11.92 22.48
N ALA A 134 9.58 -12.44 21.95
CA ALA A 134 9.60 -13.38 20.85
C ALA A 134 10.11 -12.80 19.52
N GLU A 135 9.91 -11.50 19.29
CA GLU A 135 10.36 -10.80 18.08
C GLU A 135 11.63 -9.95 18.32
N GLY A 136 12.08 -9.87 19.58
CA GLY A 136 13.30 -9.14 19.95
C GLY A 136 14.57 -9.87 19.56
N TYR A 137 15.67 -9.14 19.42
CA TYR A 137 17.00 -9.67 19.10
C TYR A 137 18.10 -8.80 19.71
N ASP A 138 19.27 -9.43 19.94
CA ASP A 138 20.51 -8.75 20.21
C ASP A 138 21.36 -8.73 18.94
N PHE A 139 21.99 -7.60 18.68
CA PHE A 139 22.93 -7.37 17.58
C PHE A 139 24.25 -6.88 18.12
N ASP A 140 25.37 -7.56 17.78
CA ASP A 140 26.72 -7.17 18.15
C ASP A 140 27.65 -7.34 16.93
N SER A 141 28.22 -6.24 16.45
CA SER A 141 29.18 -6.21 15.34
C SER A 141 30.58 -5.78 15.76
N THR A 142 30.95 -5.89 17.04
CA THR A 142 32.26 -5.47 17.56
C THR A 142 33.40 -6.44 17.22
N GLY A 143 33.07 -7.66 16.86
CA GLY A 143 33.93 -8.72 16.34
C GLY A 143 33.27 -9.37 15.13
N PRO A 144 33.01 -10.71 15.16
CA PRO A 144 32.03 -11.29 14.24
C PRO A 144 30.68 -10.62 14.44
N VAL A 145 29.89 -10.53 13.35
CA VAL A 145 28.53 -10.06 13.47
C VAL A 145 27.69 -11.13 14.16
N ARG A 146 27.14 -10.83 15.32
CA ARG A 146 26.29 -11.75 16.10
C ARG A 146 24.86 -11.27 16.10
N VAL A 147 23.95 -12.16 15.73
CA VAL A 147 22.51 -11.99 15.90
C VAL A 147 22.02 -13.10 16.81
N SER A 148 21.46 -12.72 17.96
CA SER A 148 20.93 -13.66 18.95
C SER A 148 19.47 -13.30 19.25
N ALA A 149 18.61 -14.31 19.40
CA ALA A 149 17.19 -14.09 19.71
C ALA A 149 16.59 -15.33 20.40
N ALA A 150 15.43 -15.13 21.05
CA ALA A 150 14.66 -16.23 21.63
C ALA A 150 13.89 -17.05 20.58
N SER A 151 13.69 -16.48 19.39
CA SER A 151 12.92 -17.11 18.31
C SER A 151 13.54 -16.87 16.93
N THR A 152 13.08 -17.62 15.93
CA THR A 152 13.45 -17.38 14.53
C THR A 152 12.89 -16.07 13.98
N HIS A 153 11.81 -15.52 14.56
CA HIS A 153 11.31 -14.17 14.23
C HIS A 153 12.35 -13.10 14.62
N GLY A 154 12.83 -13.14 15.86
CA GLY A 154 13.86 -12.20 16.31
C GLY A 154 15.16 -12.35 15.51
N LEU A 155 15.60 -13.57 15.22
CA LEU A 155 16.77 -13.79 14.34
C LEU A 155 16.54 -13.15 12.95
N TYR A 156 15.37 -13.36 12.36
CA TYR A 156 15.03 -12.76 11.07
C TYR A 156 15.14 -11.22 11.12
N TYR A 157 14.54 -10.59 12.12
CA TYR A 157 14.57 -9.13 12.24
C TYR A 157 15.98 -8.59 12.49
N GLY A 158 16.81 -9.30 13.23
CA GLY A 158 18.23 -8.96 13.36
C GLY A 158 18.99 -9.06 12.04
N THR A 159 18.65 -10.03 11.17
CA THR A 159 19.22 -10.10 9.81
C THR A 159 18.77 -8.96 8.91
N ARG A 160 17.55 -8.41 9.11
CA ARG A 160 17.11 -7.20 8.36
C ARG A 160 17.95 -6.01 8.73
N THR A 161 18.22 -5.81 10.02
CA THR A 161 19.15 -4.75 10.48
C THR A 161 20.53 -4.91 9.83
N LEU A 162 21.11 -6.13 9.83
CA LEU A 162 22.36 -6.39 9.14
C LEU A 162 22.34 -6.03 7.65
N LEU A 163 21.31 -6.45 6.91
CA LEU A 163 21.21 -6.22 5.47
C LEU A 163 21.01 -4.74 5.13
N GLN A 164 20.25 -4.00 5.94
CA GLN A 164 20.10 -2.56 5.77
C GLN A 164 21.43 -1.82 6.04
N LEU A 165 22.17 -2.22 7.09
CA LEU A 165 23.50 -1.66 7.36
C LEU A 165 24.49 -1.95 6.23
N LEU A 166 24.50 -3.17 5.65
CA LEU A 166 25.35 -3.47 4.50
C LEU A 166 25.03 -2.57 3.30
N ARG A 167 23.75 -2.29 3.05
CA ARG A 167 23.30 -1.42 1.96
C ARG A 167 23.70 0.05 2.16
N THR A 168 23.93 0.48 3.41
CA THR A 168 24.04 1.92 3.75
C THR A 168 25.39 2.37 4.29
N THR A 169 26.25 1.46 4.78
CA THR A 169 27.48 1.84 5.49
C THR A 169 28.65 2.19 4.56
N ALA A 170 28.86 1.39 3.51
CA ALA A 170 30.00 1.58 2.61
C ALA A 170 29.56 1.40 1.14
N PRO A 171 30.24 2.07 0.17
CA PRO A 171 29.89 1.99 -1.24
C PRO A 171 30.00 0.57 -1.84
N ASP A 172 30.87 -0.28 -1.29
CA ASP A 172 31.03 -1.69 -1.71
C ASP A 172 30.03 -2.64 -1.03
N HIS A 173 29.17 -2.10 -0.13
CA HIS A 173 28.17 -2.84 0.64
C HIS A 173 28.72 -4.02 1.47
N ARG A 174 30.00 -4.02 1.84
CA ARG A 174 30.68 -5.11 2.54
C ARG A 174 31.09 -4.77 3.98
N ALA A 175 30.58 -3.67 4.51
CA ALA A 175 30.92 -3.24 5.87
C ALA A 175 29.68 -2.85 6.65
N VAL A 176 29.77 -3.03 7.97
CA VAL A 176 28.79 -2.53 8.95
C VAL A 176 29.51 -1.78 10.05
N PRO A 177 28.89 -0.75 10.67
CA PRO A 177 29.49 -0.06 11.82
C PRO A 177 29.64 -1.05 12.97
N ARG A 178 30.67 -0.87 13.79
CA ARG A 178 30.78 -1.58 15.06
C ARG A 178 29.78 -1.03 16.03
N ALA A 179 28.90 -1.85 16.52
CA ALA A 179 27.84 -1.44 17.41
C ALA A 179 27.28 -2.59 18.24
N ARG A 180 26.49 -2.23 19.24
CA ARG A 180 25.65 -3.15 20.02
C ARG A 180 24.23 -2.60 20.10
N SER A 181 23.27 -3.51 20.09
CA SER A 181 21.85 -3.17 20.23
C SER A 181 21.09 -4.34 20.84
N ALA A 182 20.15 -4.04 21.73
CA ALA A 182 19.09 -4.97 22.17
C ALA A 182 17.75 -4.38 21.74
N ASP A 183 17.15 -4.93 20.71
CA ASP A 183 16.05 -4.33 19.97
C ASP A 183 14.78 -5.19 20.00
N ARG A 184 13.61 -4.57 20.05
CA ARG A 184 12.31 -5.25 20.15
C ARG A 184 11.16 -4.32 19.77
N PRO A 185 10.03 -4.87 19.23
CA PRO A 185 8.87 -4.08 18.92
C PRO A 185 8.10 -3.60 20.16
N ALA A 186 7.51 -2.41 20.07
CA ALA A 186 6.59 -1.89 21.06
C ALA A 186 5.17 -2.45 20.89
N GLN A 187 4.74 -2.72 19.65
CA GLN A 187 3.41 -3.29 19.35
C GLN A 187 3.53 -4.69 18.74
N ALA A 188 2.58 -5.56 19.07
CA ALA A 188 2.54 -6.94 18.58
C ALA A 188 2.10 -7.03 17.11
N VAL A 189 1.08 -6.27 16.70
CA VAL A 189 0.60 -6.18 15.31
C VAL A 189 1.15 -4.92 14.65
N ARG A 190 1.78 -5.11 13.51
CA ARG A 190 2.31 -4.05 12.67
C ARG A 190 1.84 -4.34 11.24
N MET A 191 0.72 -3.72 10.87
CA MET A 191 -0.13 -4.15 9.76
C MET A 191 0.03 -3.27 8.52
N VAL A 192 -0.03 -3.89 7.36
CA VAL A 192 -0.43 -3.24 6.11
C VAL A 192 -1.77 -3.81 5.70
N HIS A 193 -2.78 -2.96 5.66
CA HIS A 193 -4.09 -3.28 5.10
C HIS A 193 -4.11 -2.92 3.62
N LEU A 194 -4.53 -3.85 2.78
CA LEU A 194 -4.58 -3.69 1.33
C LEU A 194 -5.96 -4.09 0.80
N ASP A 195 -6.66 -3.13 0.21
CA ASP A 195 -7.96 -3.36 -0.43
C ASP A 195 -7.77 -4.12 -1.75
N ALA A 196 -8.02 -5.42 -1.69
CA ALA A 196 -8.04 -6.29 -2.86
C ALA A 196 -9.47 -6.44 -3.42
N GLY A 197 -10.49 -6.17 -2.63
CA GLY A 197 -11.88 -6.25 -3.04
C GLY A 197 -12.22 -5.29 -4.18
N ARG A 198 -11.78 -4.03 -4.06
CA ARG A 198 -11.96 -3.03 -5.12
C ARG A 198 -10.92 -3.19 -6.23
N LYS A 199 -9.63 -3.40 -5.91
CA LYS A 199 -8.56 -3.57 -6.90
C LYS A 199 -7.94 -4.95 -6.83
N PHE A 200 -7.85 -5.66 -7.96
CA PHE A 200 -7.08 -6.90 -8.05
C PHE A 200 -5.57 -6.62 -8.06
N TRP A 201 -4.84 -7.19 -7.11
CA TRP A 201 -3.39 -7.09 -6.98
C TRP A 201 -2.70 -8.35 -7.49
N ARG A 202 -1.77 -8.22 -8.42
CA ARG A 202 -1.06 -9.38 -8.96
C ARG A 202 -0.13 -9.98 -7.90
N ILE A 203 -0.01 -11.31 -7.87
CA ILE A 203 0.86 -12.05 -6.93
C ILE A 203 2.31 -11.53 -6.89
N PRO A 204 2.96 -11.17 -8.02
CA PRO A 204 4.29 -10.57 -7.96
C PRO A 204 4.38 -9.27 -7.16
N TYR A 205 3.37 -8.41 -7.24
CA TYR A 205 3.30 -7.20 -6.43
C TYR A 205 3.12 -7.54 -4.94
N LEU A 206 2.19 -8.43 -4.60
CA LEU A 206 1.98 -8.87 -3.22
C LEU A 206 3.26 -9.46 -2.61
N LYS A 207 4.02 -10.24 -3.37
CA LYS A 207 5.33 -10.75 -2.94
C LYS A 207 6.37 -9.64 -2.74
N ASN A 208 6.40 -8.61 -3.58
CA ASN A 208 7.26 -7.45 -3.38
C ASN A 208 6.87 -6.67 -2.12
N LEU A 209 5.56 -6.45 -1.90
CA LEU A 209 5.06 -5.81 -0.69
C LEU A 209 5.48 -6.58 0.56
N VAL A 210 5.31 -7.90 0.56
CA VAL A 210 5.75 -8.79 1.65
C VAL A 210 7.27 -8.67 1.92
N ARG A 211 8.12 -8.58 0.89
CA ARG A 211 9.57 -8.34 1.08
C ARG A 211 9.82 -7.01 1.78
N ARG A 212 9.17 -5.94 1.31
CA ARG A 212 9.28 -4.60 1.91
C ARG A 212 8.81 -4.59 3.37
N MET A 213 7.68 -5.24 3.64
CA MET A 213 7.15 -5.39 5.00
C MET A 213 8.14 -6.13 5.90
N GLY A 214 8.65 -7.28 5.48
CA GLY A 214 9.61 -8.05 6.26
C GLY A 214 10.92 -7.29 6.50
N ASP A 215 11.44 -6.56 5.52
CA ASP A 215 12.64 -5.71 5.65
C ASP A 215 12.41 -4.57 6.66
N GLN A 216 11.21 -4.01 6.70
CA GLN A 216 10.77 -2.99 7.65
C GLN A 216 10.21 -3.55 8.97
N LYS A 217 10.33 -4.86 9.21
CA LYS A 217 9.87 -5.55 10.42
C LYS A 217 8.35 -5.42 10.68
N LEU A 218 7.55 -5.18 9.63
CA LEU A 218 6.10 -5.31 9.67
C LEU A 218 5.71 -6.79 9.54
N ASN A 219 4.63 -7.22 10.20
CA ASN A 219 4.35 -8.65 10.37
C ASN A 219 2.96 -9.12 9.94
N THR A 220 2.07 -8.22 9.53
CA THR A 220 0.70 -8.57 9.15
C THR A 220 0.31 -7.88 7.85
N LEU A 221 0.10 -8.67 6.79
CA LEU A 221 -0.56 -8.23 5.57
C LEU A 221 -2.04 -8.58 5.67
N PHE A 222 -2.89 -7.58 5.87
CA PHE A 222 -4.32 -7.75 5.82
C PHE A 222 -4.80 -7.58 4.38
N LEU A 223 -5.30 -8.65 3.78
CA LEU A 223 -5.93 -8.65 2.46
C LEU A 223 -7.44 -8.55 2.64
N HIS A 224 -8.00 -7.41 2.27
CA HIS A 224 -9.42 -7.15 2.21
C HIS A 224 -9.94 -7.67 0.86
N LEU A 225 -10.55 -8.89 0.85
CA LEU A 225 -10.70 -9.74 -0.31
C LEU A 225 -12.06 -9.67 -0.97
N SER A 226 -13.02 -8.98 -0.36
CA SER A 226 -14.33 -8.74 -0.99
C SER A 226 -14.82 -7.34 -0.72
N GLU A 227 -15.56 -6.82 -1.68
CA GLU A 227 -16.24 -5.54 -1.69
C GLU A 227 -17.44 -5.59 -2.62
N SER A 228 -18.18 -4.49 -2.72
CA SER A 228 -19.27 -4.34 -3.67
C SER A 228 -18.85 -4.59 -5.12
N GLU A 229 -17.58 -4.26 -5.43
CA GLU A 229 -17.01 -4.30 -6.77
C GLU A 229 -16.39 -5.64 -7.13
N GLY A 230 -16.07 -6.46 -6.14
CA GLY A 230 -15.43 -7.73 -6.45
C GLY A 230 -15.24 -8.67 -5.28
N PHE A 231 -15.22 -9.94 -5.62
CA PHE A 231 -14.86 -11.05 -4.73
C PHE A 231 -13.59 -11.72 -5.26
N ARG A 232 -12.57 -11.89 -4.44
CA ARG A 232 -11.22 -12.24 -4.92
C ARG A 232 -10.77 -13.67 -4.62
N LEU A 233 -11.64 -14.54 -4.14
CA LEU A 233 -11.29 -15.94 -3.85
C LEU A 233 -12.12 -16.87 -4.77
N ASP A 234 -11.43 -17.50 -5.72
CA ASP A 234 -12.08 -18.45 -6.65
C ASP A 234 -12.15 -19.85 -6.03
N SER A 235 -13.37 -20.27 -5.69
CA SER A 235 -13.64 -21.60 -5.13
C SER A 235 -14.65 -22.38 -5.97
N PRO A 236 -14.36 -23.66 -6.25
CA PRO A 236 -15.32 -24.55 -6.89
C PRO A 236 -16.63 -24.71 -6.11
N ARG A 237 -16.66 -24.40 -4.80
CA ARG A 237 -17.88 -24.44 -3.98
C ARG A 237 -18.85 -23.32 -4.35
N PHE A 238 -18.33 -22.19 -4.87
CA PHE A 238 -19.12 -21.02 -5.26
C PHE A 238 -18.78 -20.57 -6.69
N PRO A 239 -19.09 -21.38 -7.70
CA PRO A 239 -18.75 -21.06 -9.09
C PRO A 239 -19.46 -19.78 -9.53
N GLY A 240 -18.71 -18.84 -10.09
CA GLY A 240 -19.23 -17.56 -10.60
C GLY A 240 -19.37 -16.46 -9.54
N LEU A 241 -18.97 -16.69 -8.28
CA LEU A 241 -18.87 -15.63 -7.26
C LEU A 241 -17.69 -14.71 -7.54
N ALA A 242 -16.52 -15.27 -7.86
CA ALA A 242 -15.35 -14.51 -8.26
C ALA A 242 -15.20 -14.46 -9.78
N ASP A 243 -14.63 -13.36 -10.30
CA ASP A 243 -14.15 -13.29 -11.68
C ASP A 243 -12.82 -14.05 -11.79
N PRO A 244 -12.72 -15.14 -12.58
CA PRO A 244 -11.48 -15.93 -12.67
C PRO A 244 -10.26 -15.14 -13.18
N ALA A 245 -10.48 -14.05 -13.93
CA ALA A 245 -9.39 -13.20 -14.43
C ALA A 245 -8.82 -12.28 -13.34
N HIS A 246 -9.60 -11.99 -12.29
CA HIS A 246 -9.26 -11.03 -11.25
C HIS A 246 -9.50 -11.60 -9.84
N SER A 247 -9.10 -12.84 -9.63
CA SER A 247 -9.21 -13.54 -8.35
C SER A 247 -8.00 -14.43 -8.08
N TYR A 248 -7.90 -14.93 -6.87
CA TYR A 248 -6.85 -15.84 -6.42
C TYR A 248 -7.42 -17.23 -6.26
N SER A 249 -6.79 -18.20 -6.89
CA SER A 249 -7.04 -19.62 -6.61
C SER A 249 -6.50 -19.99 -5.22
N ARG A 250 -6.93 -21.12 -4.68
CA ARG A 250 -6.36 -21.67 -3.45
C ARG A 250 -4.85 -21.87 -3.56
N ALA A 251 -4.35 -22.27 -4.74
CA ALA A 251 -2.91 -22.43 -4.97
C ALA A 251 -2.15 -21.10 -4.91
N ASP A 252 -2.74 -20.00 -5.43
CA ASP A 252 -2.14 -18.66 -5.33
C ASP A 252 -2.03 -18.21 -3.88
N ILE A 253 -3.07 -18.45 -3.07
CA ILE A 253 -3.05 -18.13 -1.63
C ILE A 253 -2.01 -18.98 -0.89
N GLU A 254 -1.91 -20.29 -1.16
CA GLU A 254 -0.90 -21.14 -0.55
C GLU A 254 0.53 -20.70 -0.92
N ASP A 255 0.78 -20.31 -2.17
CA ASP A 255 2.08 -19.80 -2.61
C ASP A 255 2.41 -18.45 -1.94
N LEU A 256 1.44 -17.55 -1.83
CA LEU A 256 1.61 -16.27 -1.13
C LEU A 256 1.89 -16.48 0.36
N LYS A 257 1.14 -17.36 1.04
CA LYS A 257 1.34 -17.70 2.45
C LYS A 257 2.72 -18.29 2.70
N ALA A 258 3.12 -19.25 1.88
CA ALA A 258 4.44 -19.88 1.99
C ALA A 258 5.56 -18.86 1.75
N PHE A 259 5.36 -17.92 0.84
CA PHE A 259 6.29 -16.82 0.61
C PHE A 259 6.33 -15.86 1.80
N ALA A 260 5.18 -15.41 2.30
CA ALA A 260 5.06 -14.49 3.42
C ALA A 260 5.68 -15.06 4.71
N ALA A 261 5.47 -16.35 4.97
CA ALA A 261 6.07 -17.04 6.12
C ALA A 261 7.61 -16.96 6.13
N ARG A 262 8.28 -17.00 4.97
CA ARG A 262 9.74 -16.81 4.86
C ARG A 262 10.18 -15.38 5.17
N HIS A 263 9.29 -14.42 5.08
CA HIS A 263 9.54 -13.03 5.44
C HIS A 263 8.93 -12.65 6.79
N HIS A 264 8.50 -13.64 7.57
CA HIS A 264 7.87 -13.46 8.88
C HIS A 264 6.66 -12.51 8.86
N VAL A 265 5.91 -12.55 7.75
CA VAL A 265 4.65 -11.84 7.55
C VAL A 265 3.53 -12.87 7.49
N GLN A 266 2.47 -12.66 8.27
CA GLN A 266 1.24 -13.42 8.15
C GLN A 266 0.30 -12.75 7.15
N VAL A 267 -0.49 -13.57 6.43
CA VAL A 267 -1.54 -13.07 5.53
C VAL A 267 -2.88 -13.24 6.26
N MET A 268 -3.45 -12.12 6.71
CA MET A 268 -4.75 -12.04 7.36
C MET A 268 -5.82 -11.76 6.32
N PRO A 269 -6.87 -12.58 6.21
CA PRO A 269 -7.97 -12.33 5.27
C PRO A 269 -9.06 -11.45 5.86
N GLY A 270 -9.74 -10.71 4.99
CA GLY A 270 -10.99 -10.02 5.30
C GLY A 270 -12.03 -10.21 4.19
N LEU A 271 -13.26 -10.49 4.58
CA LEU A 271 -14.47 -10.45 3.77
C LEU A 271 -15.40 -9.37 4.31
N GLU A 272 -16.22 -8.78 3.44
CA GLU A 272 -17.23 -7.79 3.85
C GLU A 272 -18.62 -8.41 3.92
N LEU A 273 -19.17 -8.44 5.15
CA LEU A 273 -20.47 -8.99 5.51
C LEU A 273 -20.99 -8.25 6.77
N PRO A 274 -22.24 -7.77 6.84
CA PRO A 274 -23.28 -7.86 5.83
C PRO A 274 -23.22 -6.71 4.80
N GLY A 275 -22.59 -5.57 5.11
CA GLY A 275 -22.41 -4.42 4.22
C GLY A 275 -21.36 -4.68 3.15
N HIS A 276 -21.21 -3.74 2.18
CA HIS A 276 -20.22 -3.83 1.10
C HIS A 276 -20.28 -5.16 0.30
N ALA A 277 -21.44 -5.82 0.28
CA ALA A 277 -21.60 -7.20 -0.13
C ALA A 277 -22.42 -7.38 -1.41
N THR A 278 -22.48 -6.37 -2.31
CA THR A 278 -23.31 -6.41 -3.53
C THR A 278 -23.01 -7.65 -4.37
N VAL A 279 -21.73 -7.95 -4.62
CA VAL A 279 -21.34 -9.12 -5.43
C VAL A 279 -21.87 -10.42 -4.83
N ILE A 280 -21.80 -10.56 -3.49
CA ILE A 280 -22.30 -11.73 -2.78
C ILE A 280 -23.84 -11.76 -2.81
N SER A 281 -24.47 -10.62 -2.52
CA SER A 281 -25.92 -10.47 -2.48
C SER A 281 -26.57 -10.80 -3.80
N GLU A 282 -26.04 -10.29 -4.91
CA GLU A 282 -26.55 -10.53 -6.25
C GLU A 282 -26.31 -11.96 -6.72
N ALA A 283 -25.11 -12.52 -6.45
CA ALA A 283 -24.77 -13.89 -6.84
C ALA A 283 -25.73 -14.94 -6.25
N PHE A 284 -26.27 -14.69 -5.05
CA PHE A 284 -27.14 -15.66 -4.36
C PHE A 284 -28.58 -15.18 -4.14
N GLY A 285 -28.93 -13.96 -4.54
CA GLY A 285 -30.24 -13.35 -4.31
C GLY A 285 -30.58 -13.28 -2.82
N ILE A 286 -29.69 -12.72 -2.01
CA ILE A 286 -29.76 -12.68 -0.55
C ILE A 286 -29.62 -11.27 0.05
N GLY A 287 -29.66 -10.24 -0.77
CA GLY A 287 -29.65 -8.85 -0.32
C GLY A 287 -31.03 -8.37 0.12
N PHE A 288 -31.07 -7.22 0.78
CA PHE A 288 -32.31 -6.58 1.21
C PHE A 288 -33.20 -6.09 0.06
N GLY A 289 -32.66 -5.94 -1.15
CA GLY A 289 -33.42 -5.56 -2.35
C GLY A 289 -34.23 -6.70 -2.95
N ALA A 290 -34.04 -7.95 -2.50
CA ALA A 290 -34.66 -9.12 -3.07
C ALA A 290 -35.96 -9.56 -2.32
N GLY A 291 -36.96 -10.06 -3.06
CA GLY A 291 -38.13 -10.73 -2.51
C GLY A 291 -39.22 -9.84 -1.90
N PRO A 292 -40.26 -10.45 -1.25
CA PRO A 292 -41.36 -9.70 -0.65
C PRO A 292 -40.93 -8.78 0.48
N GLY A 293 -41.46 -7.56 0.52
CA GLY A 293 -41.09 -6.55 1.50
C GLY A 293 -39.65 -6.00 1.31
N ALA A 294 -39.11 -6.07 0.09
CA ALA A 294 -37.80 -5.57 -0.24
C ALA A 294 -37.60 -4.12 0.21
N CYS A 295 -36.41 -3.83 0.71
CA CYS A 295 -36.01 -2.46 1.01
C CYS A 295 -35.79 -1.67 -0.30
N THR A 296 -35.72 -0.36 -0.19
CA THR A 296 -35.45 0.54 -1.32
C THR A 296 -34.18 1.35 -1.04
N ALA A 297 -33.68 2.07 -2.02
CA ALA A 297 -32.52 2.95 -1.85
C ALA A 297 -32.70 3.99 -0.72
N ALA A 298 -33.94 4.35 -0.37
CA ALA A 298 -34.20 5.24 0.76
C ALA A 298 -33.83 4.61 2.13
N HIS A 299 -33.72 3.30 2.20
CA HIS A 299 -33.36 2.56 3.42
C HIS A 299 -31.86 2.25 3.52
N THR A 300 -31.06 2.70 2.54
CA THR A 300 -29.60 2.57 2.50
C THR A 300 -28.99 3.97 2.38
N HIS A 301 -27.70 4.06 2.09
CA HIS A 301 -27.12 5.31 1.63
C HIS A 301 -27.76 5.68 0.28
N SER A 302 -28.12 6.94 0.09
CA SER A 302 -28.97 7.41 -1.03
C SER A 302 -28.44 7.08 -2.44
N HIS A 303 -27.16 6.71 -2.54
CA HIS A 303 -26.48 6.32 -3.78
C HIS A 303 -26.24 4.81 -3.91
N LEU A 304 -26.60 4.00 -2.88
CA LEU A 304 -26.38 2.55 -2.86
C LEU A 304 -27.68 1.78 -3.10
N THR A 305 -27.57 0.62 -3.71
CA THR A 305 -28.71 -0.31 -3.86
C THR A 305 -28.97 -1.05 -2.54
N PRO A 306 -30.19 -1.53 -2.27
CA PRO A 306 -30.45 -2.33 -1.08
C PRO A 306 -29.67 -3.66 -1.04
N ASP A 307 -29.22 -4.16 -2.18
CA ASP A 307 -28.41 -5.36 -2.31
C ASP A 307 -26.93 -5.14 -1.91
N TRP A 308 -26.58 -3.91 -1.57
CA TRP A 308 -25.31 -3.57 -0.91
C TRP A 308 -25.17 -4.24 0.47
N ILE A 309 -26.31 -4.63 1.07
CA ILE A 309 -26.35 -5.27 2.39
C ILE A 309 -27.04 -6.63 2.28
N ILE A 310 -26.44 -7.67 2.84
CA ILE A 310 -27.04 -8.99 3.01
C ILE A 310 -28.20 -8.93 4.00
N ASP A 311 -29.30 -9.58 3.68
CA ASP A 311 -30.53 -9.59 4.50
C ASP A 311 -30.33 -10.38 5.81
N MET A 312 -29.97 -9.67 6.86
CA MET A 312 -29.76 -10.23 8.20
C MET A 312 -31.06 -10.75 8.85
N THR A 313 -32.24 -10.52 8.26
CA THR A 313 -33.52 -11.06 8.74
C THR A 313 -33.85 -12.43 8.13
N SER A 314 -33.09 -12.86 7.12
CA SER A 314 -33.33 -14.07 6.31
C SER A 314 -32.42 -15.22 6.74
N GLU A 315 -33.00 -16.32 7.22
CA GLU A 315 -32.25 -17.56 7.52
C GLU A 315 -31.47 -18.08 6.31
N LYS A 316 -32.03 -17.93 5.07
CA LYS A 316 -31.34 -18.29 3.84
C LYS A 316 -30.05 -17.46 3.68
N ALA A 317 -30.12 -16.17 3.91
CA ALA A 317 -29.00 -15.25 3.75
C ALA A 317 -27.93 -15.49 4.82
N ILE A 318 -28.33 -15.63 6.08
CA ILE A 318 -27.45 -15.99 7.21
C ILE A 318 -26.75 -17.33 6.92
N GLY A 319 -27.51 -18.35 6.48
CA GLY A 319 -26.97 -19.66 6.13
C GLY A 319 -25.92 -19.57 5.01
N LYS A 320 -26.16 -18.76 3.97
CA LYS A 320 -25.18 -18.56 2.89
C LYS A 320 -23.94 -17.82 3.35
N SER A 321 -24.08 -16.81 4.20
CA SER A 321 -22.93 -16.13 4.82
C SER A 321 -22.05 -17.08 5.63
N LYS A 322 -22.68 -17.98 6.41
CA LYS A 322 -21.95 -19.04 7.16
C LYS A 322 -21.20 -19.99 6.22
N GLU A 323 -21.82 -20.42 5.11
CA GLU A 323 -21.16 -21.29 4.13
C GLU A 323 -19.95 -20.62 3.48
N ILE A 324 -20.02 -19.31 3.19
CA ILE A 324 -18.91 -18.54 2.62
C ILE A 324 -17.77 -18.40 3.63
N VAL A 325 -18.07 -18.00 4.85
CA VAL A 325 -17.06 -17.88 5.91
C VAL A 325 -16.40 -19.24 6.18
N ASP A 326 -17.19 -20.32 6.30
CA ASP A 326 -16.69 -21.68 6.54
C ASP A 326 -15.71 -22.16 5.45
N GLU A 327 -16.02 -21.87 4.16
CA GLU A 327 -15.13 -22.21 3.05
C GLU A 327 -13.79 -21.49 3.15
N PHE A 328 -13.81 -20.17 3.34
CA PHE A 328 -12.60 -19.37 3.17
C PHE A 328 -11.77 -19.22 4.44
N VAL A 329 -12.33 -19.40 5.62
CA VAL A 329 -11.57 -19.34 6.89
C VAL A 329 -10.45 -20.38 6.93
N GLY A 330 -10.66 -21.55 6.32
CA GLY A 330 -9.67 -22.63 6.24
C GLY A 330 -8.56 -22.41 5.21
N TRP A 331 -8.62 -21.38 4.37
CA TRP A 331 -7.57 -21.11 3.37
C TRP A 331 -6.36 -20.39 3.95
N PHE A 332 -6.50 -19.75 5.12
CA PHE A 332 -5.48 -18.92 5.72
C PHE A 332 -5.00 -19.47 7.06
N ASP A 333 -3.73 -19.21 7.38
CA ASP A 333 -3.12 -19.67 8.63
C ASP A 333 -3.12 -18.59 9.72
N ALA A 334 -3.50 -17.35 9.38
CA ALA A 334 -3.58 -16.25 10.35
C ALA A 334 -4.56 -16.57 11.47
N PRO A 335 -4.28 -16.18 12.72
CA PRO A 335 -5.17 -16.42 13.86
C PRO A 335 -6.41 -15.52 13.85
N LEU A 336 -6.41 -14.46 13.04
CA LEU A 336 -7.54 -13.56 12.84
C LEU A 336 -8.15 -13.76 11.46
N PHE A 337 -9.49 -13.66 11.40
CA PHE A 337 -10.28 -13.63 10.18
C PHE A 337 -11.29 -12.49 10.28
N SER A 338 -11.23 -11.51 9.36
CA SER A 338 -12.19 -10.41 9.37
C SER A 338 -13.45 -10.75 8.57
N ILE A 339 -14.60 -10.38 9.12
CA ILE A 339 -15.91 -10.46 8.45
C ILE A 339 -16.46 -9.07 8.08
N GLY A 340 -15.67 -8.00 8.21
CA GLY A 340 -16.07 -6.63 7.90
C GLY A 340 -16.99 -6.01 8.94
N ALA A 341 -18.27 -6.01 8.69
CA ALA A 341 -19.35 -5.56 9.56
C ALA A 341 -19.46 -4.03 9.76
N GLU A 342 -18.87 -3.25 8.83
CA GLU A 342 -18.93 -1.78 8.89
C GLU A 342 -20.14 -1.19 8.16
N GLU A 343 -20.37 0.10 8.41
CA GLU A 343 -21.24 1.01 7.67
C GLU A 343 -22.68 0.54 7.43
N VAL A 344 -23.24 -0.26 8.32
CA VAL A 344 -24.69 -0.60 8.23
C VAL A 344 -25.52 0.66 8.50
N PRO A 345 -26.27 1.17 7.49
CA PRO A 345 -26.94 2.46 7.63
C PRO A 345 -28.14 2.37 8.58
N GLY A 346 -28.24 3.32 9.50
CA GLY A 346 -29.35 3.39 10.48
C GLY A 346 -30.74 3.43 9.82
N GLN A 347 -30.83 4.00 8.62
CA GLN A 347 -32.08 4.06 7.82
C GLN A 347 -32.67 2.68 7.47
N LEU A 348 -31.84 1.63 7.51
CA LEU A 348 -32.30 0.26 7.30
C LEU A 348 -33.37 -0.15 8.33
N ALA A 349 -33.34 0.42 9.53
CA ALA A 349 -34.38 0.21 10.55
C ALA A 349 -35.78 0.66 10.09
N GLU A 350 -35.88 1.54 9.12
CA GLU A 350 -37.15 2.04 8.57
C GLU A 350 -37.75 1.10 7.51
N CYS A 351 -36.98 0.14 7.01
CA CYS A 351 -37.45 -0.86 6.04
C CYS A 351 -38.58 -1.73 6.66
N PRO A 352 -39.72 -1.92 5.98
CA PRO A 352 -40.83 -2.71 6.51
C PRO A 352 -40.42 -4.13 6.94
N ARG A 353 -39.61 -4.82 6.17
CA ARG A 353 -39.09 -6.17 6.49
C ARG A 353 -38.31 -6.17 7.81
N VAL A 354 -37.45 -5.17 8.03
CA VAL A 354 -36.66 -5.06 9.26
C VAL A 354 -37.59 -4.74 10.44
N LYS A 355 -38.54 -3.81 10.28
CA LYS A 355 -39.55 -3.49 11.31
C LYS A 355 -40.36 -4.72 11.73
N ASP A 356 -40.85 -5.47 10.76
CA ASP A 356 -41.63 -6.69 11.01
C ASP A 356 -40.79 -7.74 11.75
N HIS A 357 -39.53 -7.91 11.35
CA HIS A 357 -38.59 -8.82 12.02
C HIS A 357 -38.31 -8.40 13.48
N LEU A 358 -37.99 -7.14 13.71
CA LEU A 358 -37.72 -6.61 15.06
C LEU A 358 -38.96 -6.71 15.96
N ALA A 359 -40.14 -6.52 15.41
CA ALA A 359 -41.39 -6.68 16.16
C ALA A 359 -41.70 -8.13 16.53
N ALA A 360 -41.26 -9.10 15.75
CA ALA A 360 -41.50 -10.53 15.93
C ALA A 360 -40.44 -11.25 16.77
N ALA A 361 -39.22 -10.75 16.81
CA ALA A 361 -38.08 -11.40 17.46
C ALA A 361 -37.95 -10.92 18.94
N PRO A 362 -38.02 -11.83 19.92
CA PRO A 362 -37.98 -11.42 21.32
C PRO A 362 -36.61 -11.01 21.85
N ASP A 363 -35.55 -11.39 21.12
CA ASP A 363 -34.15 -11.22 21.52
C ASP A 363 -33.42 -10.13 20.73
N VAL A 364 -34.09 -9.45 19.81
CA VAL A 364 -33.61 -8.26 19.09
C VAL A 364 -34.68 -7.18 19.06
N SER A 365 -34.35 -5.99 19.46
CA SER A 365 -35.28 -4.86 19.50
C SER A 365 -34.86 -3.70 18.61
N THR A 366 -33.62 -3.73 18.14
CA THR A 366 -33.00 -2.65 17.34
C THR A 366 -32.21 -3.23 16.18
N LEU A 367 -31.88 -2.38 15.21
CA LEU A 367 -30.98 -2.74 14.11
C LEU A 367 -29.58 -3.13 14.63
N GLY A 368 -29.10 -2.47 15.68
CA GLY A 368 -27.83 -2.82 16.33
C GLY A 368 -27.85 -4.21 16.97
N ASP A 369 -28.97 -4.60 17.64
CA ASP A 369 -29.14 -5.97 18.12
C ASP A 369 -29.10 -6.99 16.99
N LEU A 370 -29.77 -6.68 15.86
CA LEU A 370 -29.79 -7.54 14.68
C LEU A 370 -28.40 -7.72 14.08
N LEU A 371 -27.63 -6.65 13.95
CA LEU A 371 -26.25 -6.68 13.46
C LEU A 371 -25.35 -7.49 14.42
N ASN A 372 -25.41 -7.23 15.71
CA ASN A 372 -24.56 -7.94 16.68
C ASN A 372 -24.88 -9.43 16.73
N ARG A 373 -26.17 -9.83 16.60
CA ARG A 373 -26.56 -11.22 16.45
C ARG A 373 -25.98 -11.86 15.17
N TYR A 374 -25.96 -11.11 14.07
CA TYR A 374 -25.37 -11.58 12.82
C TYR A 374 -23.85 -11.75 12.97
N ILE A 375 -23.15 -10.78 13.55
CA ILE A 375 -21.71 -10.87 13.84
C ILE A 375 -21.40 -12.10 14.69
N ASN A 376 -22.13 -12.29 15.79
CA ASN A 376 -21.96 -13.43 16.71
C ASN A 376 -22.20 -14.78 16.01
N THR A 377 -23.18 -14.82 15.10
CA THR A 377 -23.47 -16.03 14.31
C THR A 377 -22.32 -16.39 13.38
N LEU A 378 -21.62 -15.42 12.80
CA LEU A 378 -20.44 -15.68 11.97
C LEU A 378 -19.17 -15.92 12.83
N ASP A 379 -19.07 -15.28 14.01
CA ASP A 379 -18.02 -15.55 14.99
C ASP A 379 -18.02 -17.02 15.43
N ASP A 380 -19.19 -17.64 15.62
CA ASP A 380 -19.29 -19.08 15.93
C ASP A 380 -18.67 -19.93 14.82
N VAL A 381 -18.78 -19.53 13.55
CA VAL A 381 -18.14 -20.24 12.44
C VAL A 381 -16.62 -20.06 12.51
N VAL A 382 -16.13 -18.83 12.62
CA VAL A 382 -14.70 -18.52 12.66
C VAL A 382 -14.02 -19.21 13.84
N THR A 383 -14.64 -19.17 15.03
CA THR A 383 -14.10 -19.78 16.26
C THR A 383 -14.11 -21.31 16.20
N SER A 384 -15.06 -21.92 15.48
CA SER A 384 -15.05 -23.36 15.25
C SER A 384 -13.80 -23.86 14.49
N HIS A 385 -13.16 -22.97 13.72
CA HIS A 385 -11.87 -23.22 13.06
C HIS A 385 -10.64 -22.82 13.93
N GLY A 386 -10.85 -22.51 15.21
CA GLY A 386 -9.79 -22.15 16.15
C GLY A 386 -9.20 -20.75 15.93
N LYS A 387 -9.94 -19.85 15.30
CA LYS A 387 -9.52 -18.46 15.03
C LYS A 387 -10.36 -17.48 15.82
N ARG A 388 -9.92 -16.22 15.86
CA ARG A 388 -10.68 -15.10 16.36
C ARG A 388 -11.27 -14.29 15.20
N THR A 389 -12.46 -13.79 15.38
CA THR A 389 -13.10 -12.89 14.42
C THR A 389 -12.56 -11.48 14.60
N ALA A 390 -12.35 -10.77 13.49
CA ALA A 390 -12.15 -9.33 13.47
C ALA A 390 -13.30 -8.64 12.74
N VAL A 391 -13.66 -7.43 13.19
CA VAL A 391 -14.68 -6.58 12.56
C VAL A 391 -14.16 -5.14 12.49
N TYR A 392 -14.64 -4.37 11.53
CA TYR A 392 -14.41 -2.93 11.56
C TYR A 392 -15.32 -2.23 12.57
N ASN A 393 -14.89 -1.06 13.02
CA ASN A 393 -15.80 -0.11 13.64
C ASN A 393 -16.63 0.63 12.57
N GLY A 394 -17.48 1.60 12.96
CA GLY A 394 -18.31 2.37 12.04
C GLY A 394 -19.81 2.04 12.10
N SER A 395 -20.20 1.13 13.01
CA SER A 395 -21.60 0.83 13.31
C SER A 395 -21.95 0.97 14.80
N GLU A 396 -21.06 1.54 15.58
CA GLU A 396 -21.23 1.72 17.06
C GLU A 396 -22.33 2.72 17.39
N HIS A 397 -22.71 3.58 16.43
CA HIS A 397 -23.86 4.48 16.56
C HIS A 397 -25.21 3.73 16.63
N LEU A 398 -25.23 2.46 16.24
CA LEU A 398 -26.42 1.62 16.30
C LEU A 398 -26.60 1.09 17.73
N ALA A 399 -27.66 1.52 18.40
CA ALA A 399 -27.97 1.03 19.74
C ALA A 399 -28.30 -0.47 19.71
N ALA A 400 -27.64 -1.24 20.60
CA ALA A 400 -27.81 -2.69 20.73
C ALA A 400 -28.02 -3.07 22.22
N PRO A 401 -29.23 -2.82 22.78
CA PRO A 401 -29.49 -3.01 24.23
C PRO A 401 -29.56 -4.48 24.63
N GLN A 402 -29.84 -5.40 23.73
CA GLN A 402 -30.06 -6.83 24.05
C GLN A 402 -28.89 -7.73 23.56
N GLN A 403 -28.28 -7.40 22.45
CA GLN A 403 -27.19 -8.19 21.86
C GLN A 403 -25.85 -7.47 22.00
N ARG A 404 -24.86 -8.16 22.57
CA ARG A 404 -23.46 -7.69 22.60
C ARG A 404 -22.61 -8.54 21.67
N VAL A 405 -21.64 -7.93 21.03
CA VAL A 405 -20.61 -8.66 20.29
C VAL A 405 -19.83 -9.54 21.28
N HIS A 406 -19.48 -10.75 20.88
CA HIS A 406 -18.70 -11.68 21.69
C HIS A 406 -17.36 -11.06 22.10
N ALA A 407 -16.97 -11.18 23.36
CA ALA A 407 -15.78 -10.56 23.92
C ALA A 407 -14.46 -10.90 23.18
N PRO A 408 -14.26 -12.11 22.58
CA PRO A 408 -13.05 -12.42 21.83
C PRO A 408 -12.93 -11.70 20.47
N VAL A 409 -13.98 -11.07 19.96
CA VAL A 409 -13.95 -10.34 18.69
C VAL A 409 -13.00 -9.15 18.80
N VAL A 410 -12.15 -8.97 17.78
CA VAL A 410 -11.19 -7.88 17.68
C VAL A 410 -11.77 -6.77 16.82
N PHE A 411 -11.66 -5.52 17.24
CA PHE A 411 -12.05 -4.39 16.40
C PHE A 411 -10.88 -3.83 15.63
N ILE A 412 -11.09 -3.60 14.33
CA ILE A 412 -10.18 -2.86 13.45
C ILE A 412 -10.73 -1.45 13.34
N THR A 413 -10.11 -0.50 14.04
CA THR A 413 -10.63 0.86 14.16
C THR A 413 -10.06 1.76 13.08
N TRP A 414 -10.89 2.17 12.13
CA TRP A 414 -10.54 3.09 11.05
C TRP A 414 -10.93 4.55 11.35
N GLU A 415 -11.76 4.77 12.35
CA GLU A 415 -12.03 6.07 12.93
C GLU A 415 -11.15 6.30 14.17
N GLY A 416 -10.78 7.55 14.43
CA GLY A 416 -9.98 7.93 15.59
C GLY A 416 -8.47 7.97 15.34
N THR A 417 -7.72 8.32 16.37
CA THR A 417 -6.27 8.55 16.30
C THR A 417 -5.42 7.31 16.61
N GLY A 418 -6.02 6.23 17.12
CA GLY A 418 -5.29 5.04 17.59
C GLY A 418 -4.36 5.31 18.79
N ALA A 419 -4.50 6.48 19.45
CA ALA A 419 -3.72 6.82 20.63
C ALA A 419 -4.28 6.14 21.90
N GLU A 420 -5.60 5.89 21.91
CA GLU A 420 -6.30 5.20 23.00
C GLU A 420 -7.27 4.18 22.39
N PRO A 421 -7.56 3.07 23.11
CA PRO A 421 -8.61 2.14 22.71
C PRO A 421 -9.97 2.85 22.64
N ALA A 422 -10.73 2.60 21.57
CA ALA A 422 -12.02 3.23 21.31
C ALA A 422 -13.20 2.35 21.74
N ILE A 423 -13.03 1.01 21.76
CA ILE A 423 -14.12 0.04 21.99
C ILE A 423 -13.90 -0.71 23.31
N PRO A 424 -14.50 -0.27 24.42
CA PRO A 424 -14.25 -0.88 25.72
C PRO A 424 -14.57 -2.37 25.78
N GLY A 425 -13.64 -3.15 26.31
CA GLY A 425 -13.79 -4.59 26.53
C GLY A 425 -13.42 -5.48 25.34
N HIS A 426 -12.90 -4.91 24.28
CA HIS A 426 -12.39 -5.62 23.10
C HIS A 426 -10.94 -5.28 22.83
N ASP A 427 -10.22 -6.23 22.23
CA ASP A 427 -8.89 -5.97 21.65
C ASP A 427 -9.05 -5.17 20.35
N GLU A 428 -8.10 -4.27 20.07
CA GLU A 428 -8.16 -3.36 18.90
C GLU A 428 -6.90 -3.38 18.07
N ILE A 429 -7.06 -3.11 16.76
CA ILE A 429 -6.00 -2.79 15.80
C ILE A 429 -6.37 -1.44 15.15
N ALA A 430 -5.59 -0.39 15.40
CA ALA A 430 -5.88 0.94 14.89
C ALA A 430 -5.30 1.16 13.49
N ILE A 431 -6.16 1.51 12.52
CA ILE A 431 -5.74 1.86 11.15
C ILE A 431 -6.15 3.29 10.76
N GLY A 432 -6.98 3.94 11.54
CA GLY A 432 -7.56 5.25 11.23
C GLY A 432 -6.57 6.37 10.95
N PRO A 433 -5.45 6.51 11.69
CA PRO A 433 -4.50 7.61 11.48
C PRO A 433 -3.80 7.59 10.11
N PHE A 434 -3.80 6.45 9.42
CA PHE A 434 -2.94 6.19 8.26
C PHE A 434 -3.75 5.83 7.03
N TYR A 435 -4.81 6.57 6.81
CA TYR A 435 -5.67 6.42 5.66
C TYR A 435 -4.95 6.86 4.39
N ASN A 436 -4.77 5.94 3.47
CA ASN A 436 -4.32 6.22 2.13
C ASN A 436 -5.42 5.82 1.14
N THR A 437 -6.16 6.79 0.67
CA THR A 437 -7.10 6.63 -0.44
C THR A 437 -6.63 7.53 -1.58
N PRO A 438 -5.64 7.10 -2.37
CA PRO A 438 -5.11 7.90 -3.45
C PRO A 438 -6.07 7.94 -4.64
N ASN A 439 -7.36 8.10 -4.37
CA ASN A 439 -8.37 8.20 -5.39
C ASN A 439 -8.59 9.65 -5.83
N ASN A 440 -9.34 9.78 -6.90
CA ASN A 440 -9.65 11.06 -7.48
C ASN A 440 -10.67 11.87 -6.66
N TYR A 441 -11.34 11.24 -5.70
CA TYR A 441 -12.45 11.82 -4.95
C TYR A 441 -12.03 12.33 -3.56
N HIS A 442 -11.38 11.49 -2.77
CA HIS A 442 -11.06 11.84 -1.39
C HIS A 442 -9.68 12.46 -1.22
N HIS A 443 -8.74 12.24 -2.13
CA HIS A 443 -7.34 12.71 -2.03
C HIS A 443 -6.75 12.58 -0.62
N LYS A 444 -7.20 11.57 0.14
CA LYS A 444 -6.69 11.32 1.47
C LYS A 444 -5.34 10.64 1.35
N TYR A 445 -4.30 11.38 1.62
CA TYR A 445 -2.96 10.85 1.79
C TYR A 445 -2.62 10.89 3.27
N PRO A 446 -1.82 9.92 3.75
CA PRO A 446 -1.32 9.98 5.11
C PRO A 446 -0.62 11.30 5.39
N ASP A 447 -0.97 11.95 6.49
CA ASP A 447 -0.25 13.13 6.96
C ASP A 447 1.09 12.69 7.58
N GLU A 448 2.08 12.45 6.71
CA GLU A 448 3.41 11.98 7.16
C GLU A 448 4.07 12.91 8.20
N PRO A 449 3.98 14.26 8.11
CA PRO A 449 4.44 15.14 9.18
C PRO A 449 3.80 14.82 10.53
N TRP A 450 2.48 14.75 10.59
CA TRP A 450 1.78 14.41 11.83
C TRP A 450 2.11 13.00 12.32
N MET A 451 2.12 12.00 11.42
CA MET A 451 2.50 10.62 11.74
C MET A 451 3.91 10.53 12.33
N TYR A 452 4.84 11.34 11.82
CA TYR A 452 6.24 11.29 12.25
C TYR A 452 6.50 12.14 13.49
N ASP A 453 6.01 13.37 13.53
CA ASP A 453 6.37 14.33 14.57
C ASP A 453 5.49 14.22 15.82
N THR A 454 4.25 13.75 15.66
CA THR A 454 3.22 13.84 16.72
C THR A 454 2.67 12.50 17.16
N TRP A 455 2.37 11.59 16.22
CA TRP A 455 1.69 10.35 16.53
C TRP A 455 2.59 9.35 17.27
N ALA A 456 2.03 8.77 18.34
CA ALA A 456 2.62 7.66 19.06
C ALA A 456 1.58 6.54 19.17
N PRO A 457 1.94 5.28 18.86
CA PRO A 457 1.03 4.16 18.97
C PRO A 457 0.68 3.90 20.44
N SER A 458 -0.58 3.56 20.70
CA SER A 458 -1.00 3.13 22.04
C SER A 458 -0.28 1.85 22.45
N THR A 459 0.11 1.79 23.71
CA THR A 459 0.65 0.59 24.37
C THR A 459 -0.29 0.03 25.42
N ALA A 460 -1.57 0.41 25.38
CA ALA A 460 -2.60 -0.13 26.25
C ALA A 460 -2.73 -1.65 26.06
N PRO A 461 -3.09 -2.43 27.11
CA PRO A 461 -3.12 -3.89 27.03
C PRO A 461 -4.07 -4.48 25.98
N ASP A 462 -5.14 -3.76 25.67
CA ASP A 462 -6.17 -4.11 24.69
C ASP A 462 -5.85 -3.58 23.27
N MET A 463 -4.83 -2.72 23.09
CA MET A 463 -4.33 -2.32 21.79
C MET A 463 -3.33 -3.35 21.26
N LEU A 464 -3.74 -4.21 20.34
CA LEU A 464 -2.87 -5.23 19.73
C LEU A 464 -1.84 -4.61 18.79
N GLY A 465 -2.18 -3.52 18.11
CA GLY A 465 -1.27 -2.87 17.20
C GLY A 465 -1.89 -1.80 16.32
N SER A 466 -1.12 -1.41 15.31
CA SER A 466 -1.53 -0.39 14.35
C SER A 466 -1.18 -0.79 12.91
N GLY A 467 -1.89 -0.18 11.97
CA GLY A 467 -1.70 -0.44 10.56
C GLY A 467 -1.82 0.79 9.67
N VAL A 468 -1.16 0.76 8.51
CA VAL A 468 -1.44 1.67 7.41
C VAL A 468 -2.47 1.02 6.52
N VAL A 469 -3.51 1.76 6.16
CA VAL A 469 -4.55 1.28 5.26
C VAL A 469 -4.38 1.85 3.87
N ASN A 470 -4.67 1.04 2.87
CA ASN A 470 -4.59 1.39 1.47
C ASN A 470 -5.91 0.99 0.80
N TRP A 471 -6.86 1.90 0.77
CA TRP A 471 -8.13 1.73 0.08
C TRP A 471 -7.98 2.02 -1.41
N ALA A 472 -8.59 1.19 -2.23
CA ALA A 472 -8.55 1.32 -3.69
C ALA A 472 -9.81 1.99 -4.26
N ASP A 473 -10.52 2.77 -3.44
CA ASP A 473 -11.73 3.48 -3.84
C ASP A 473 -11.55 4.21 -5.17
N TYR A 474 -12.41 3.94 -6.14
CA TYR A 474 -12.46 4.58 -7.46
C TYR A 474 -11.17 4.51 -8.31
N ASN A 475 -10.20 3.69 -7.91
CA ASN A 475 -8.92 3.51 -8.62
C ASN A 475 -8.60 2.04 -8.90
N PHE A 476 -9.59 1.27 -9.28
CA PHE A 476 -9.48 -0.17 -9.54
C PHE A 476 -8.39 -0.54 -10.54
N TRP A 477 -8.11 0.37 -11.45
CA TRP A 477 -7.22 0.22 -12.59
C TRP A 477 -5.82 0.78 -12.35
N ALA A 478 -5.67 1.62 -11.31
CA ALA A 478 -4.40 2.25 -11.04
C ALA A 478 -3.25 1.25 -10.99
N ASP A 479 -2.10 1.64 -11.47
CA ASP A 479 -0.88 0.83 -11.41
C ASP A 479 -0.55 0.45 -9.96
N ASP A 480 -0.09 -0.77 -9.77
CA ASP A 480 0.38 -1.25 -8.46
C ASP A 480 1.44 -0.31 -7.87
N GLU A 481 2.31 0.24 -8.73
CA GLU A 481 3.37 1.17 -8.35
C GLU A 481 2.85 2.56 -7.96
N TYR A 482 1.74 3.00 -8.51
CA TYR A 482 1.07 4.23 -8.09
C TYR A 482 0.71 4.17 -6.60
N PHE A 483 0.11 3.07 -6.17
CA PHE A 483 -0.20 2.85 -4.75
C PHE A 483 1.07 2.73 -3.90
N GLU A 484 2.09 2.02 -4.39
CA GLU A 484 3.36 1.89 -3.66
C GLU A 484 4.02 3.24 -3.42
N GLN A 485 4.08 4.11 -4.40
CA GLN A 485 4.65 5.46 -4.26
C GLN A 485 3.96 6.29 -3.17
N HIS A 486 2.64 6.13 -3.02
CA HIS A 486 1.87 6.86 -2.01
C HIS A 486 1.94 6.21 -0.62
N MET A 487 2.16 4.92 -0.55
CA MET A 487 2.17 4.17 0.70
C MET A 487 3.57 4.04 1.32
N ALA A 488 4.63 4.09 0.52
CA ALA A 488 5.99 3.74 0.96
C ALA A 488 6.47 4.58 2.16
N GLY A 489 6.23 5.89 2.14
CA GLY A 489 6.59 6.80 3.25
C GLY A 489 5.82 6.49 4.52
N ALA A 490 4.49 6.43 4.43
CA ALA A 490 3.63 6.10 5.56
C ALA A 490 3.92 4.72 6.15
N ARG A 491 4.15 3.71 5.31
CA ARG A 491 4.52 2.37 5.74
C ARG A 491 5.85 2.37 6.51
N ALA A 492 6.85 3.12 6.05
CA ALA A 492 8.13 3.22 6.72
C ALA A 492 8.01 3.95 8.08
N ILE A 493 7.20 5.01 8.15
CA ILE A 493 6.91 5.74 9.39
C ILE A 493 6.16 4.82 10.37
N LEU A 494 5.13 4.13 9.92
CA LEU A 494 4.41 3.16 10.74
C LEU A 494 5.36 2.11 11.33
N ALA A 495 6.24 1.54 10.49
CA ALA A 495 7.23 0.55 10.92
C ALA A 495 8.11 1.10 12.04
N ASP A 496 8.63 2.32 11.89
CA ASP A 496 9.47 2.95 12.91
C ASP A 496 8.71 3.23 14.21
N ARG A 497 7.49 3.75 14.12
CA ARG A 497 6.66 4.09 15.29
C ARG A 497 6.18 2.87 16.05
N THR A 498 5.66 1.87 15.37
CA THR A 498 5.14 0.65 15.99
C THR A 498 6.26 -0.24 16.55
N TRP A 499 7.47 -0.12 16.01
CA TRP A 499 8.64 -0.77 16.56
C TRP A 499 9.16 -0.06 17.82
N ASN A 500 9.29 1.27 17.79
CA ASN A 500 9.90 2.04 18.88
C ASN A 500 8.91 2.49 19.96
N GLY A 501 7.63 2.63 19.66
CA GLY A 501 6.59 3.09 20.59
C GLY A 501 6.63 4.60 20.89
N SER A 502 7.55 5.35 20.28
CA SER A 502 7.70 6.79 20.47
C SER A 502 8.44 7.44 19.30
N PRO A 503 8.30 8.76 19.10
CA PRO A 503 9.07 9.51 18.13
C PRO A 503 10.57 9.35 18.33
N THR A 504 11.31 9.21 17.21
CA THR A 504 12.77 9.26 17.20
C THR A 504 13.27 10.72 17.12
N PRO A 505 14.51 11.03 17.54
CA PRO A 505 14.98 12.41 17.60
C PRO A 505 15.29 13.05 16.25
N ASP A 506 15.19 12.33 15.15
CA ASP A 506 15.47 12.83 13.80
C ASP A 506 14.31 13.67 13.26
N SER A 507 14.61 14.55 12.31
CA SER A 507 13.59 15.21 11.52
C SER A 507 12.93 14.25 10.50
N LEU A 508 11.71 14.54 10.06
CA LEU A 508 11.08 13.81 8.97
C LEU A 508 11.93 13.83 7.68
N ALA A 509 12.65 14.93 7.43
CA ALA A 509 13.53 15.04 6.26
C ALA A 509 14.70 14.05 6.35
N ASP A 510 15.34 13.94 7.52
CA ASP A 510 16.42 12.98 7.77
C ASP A 510 15.90 11.53 7.68
N PHE A 511 14.71 11.29 8.23
CA PHE A 511 14.04 9.99 8.12
C PHE A 511 13.82 9.58 6.66
N ARG A 512 13.25 10.48 5.85
CA ARG A 512 13.00 10.24 4.42
C ARG A 512 14.31 10.01 3.65
N ALA A 513 15.34 10.80 3.93
CA ALA A 513 16.66 10.61 3.32
C ALA A 513 17.27 9.25 3.68
N ARG A 514 17.10 8.80 4.94
CA ARG A 514 17.52 7.49 5.42
C ARG A 514 16.75 6.36 4.72
N ALA A 515 15.43 6.43 4.69
CA ALA A 515 14.57 5.44 4.02
C ALA A 515 14.91 5.32 2.52
N THR A 516 15.10 6.45 1.83
CA THR A 516 15.53 6.49 0.42
C THR A 516 16.89 5.83 0.22
N ARG A 517 17.86 6.09 1.12
CA ARG A 517 19.21 5.49 1.04
C ARG A 517 19.19 3.97 1.23
N ILE A 518 18.31 3.46 2.09
CA ILE A 518 18.14 2.02 2.31
C ILE A 518 17.60 1.37 1.02
N GLY A 519 16.64 1.99 0.35
CA GLY A 519 16.03 1.49 -0.88
C GLY A 519 15.27 0.17 -0.68
N ASP A 520 14.95 -0.50 -1.78
CA ASP A 520 14.23 -1.77 -1.78
C ASP A 520 15.10 -2.94 -1.24
N PRO A 521 14.49 -3.91 -0.55
CA PRO A 521 15.16 -5.11 -0.09
C PRO A 521 15.63 -6.01 -1.26
N PRO A 522 16.66 -6.85 -1.02
CA PRO A 522 17.13 -7.81 -2.01
C PRO A 522 16.02 -8.69 -2.56
N GLY A 523 16.04 -8.96 -3.86
CA GLY A 523 15.05 -9.77 -4.55
C GLY A 523 13.72 -9.08 -4.85
N THR A 524 13.57 -7.80 -4.51
CA THR A 524 12.46 -6.99 -5.02
C THR A 524 12.63 -6.86 -6.53
N THR A 525 11.62 -7.26 -7.27
CA THR A 525 11.58 -7.02 -8.71
C THR A 525 11.17 -5.56 -8.91
N PRO A 526 11.93 -4.75 -9.63
CA PRO A 526 11.46 -3.42 -10.00
C PRO A 526 10.08 -3.52 -10.62
N ALA A 527 9.23 -2.54 -10.33
CA ALA A 527 8.04 -2.35 -11.14
C ALA A 527 8.38 -2.51 -12.60
N ARG A 528 7.51 -3.11 -13.37
CA ARG A 528 7.73 -3.19 -14.80
C ARG A 528 7.96 -1.78 -15.33
N THR A 529 9.21 -1.37 -15.48
CA THR A 529 9.54 -0.38 -16.49
C THR A 529 9.12 -1.04 -17.80
N ARG A 530 7.94 -0.64 -18.31
CA ARG A 530 7.53 -1.08 -19.65
C ARG A 530 8.71 -0.81 -20.58
N PRO A 531 9.09 -1.75 -21.46
CA PRO A 531 10.11 -1.46 -22.45
C PRO A 531 9.68 -0.23 -23.21
N ARG A 532 10.50 0.83 -23.21
CA ARG A 532 10.24 2.04 -24.00
C ARG A 532 10.21 1.64 -25.48
N VAL A 533 9.02 1.63 -26.07
CA VAL A 533 8.81 1.25 -27.46
C VAL A 533 8.66 2.51 -28.29
N GLN A 534 9.57 2.73 -29.22
CA GLN A 534 9.61 3.95 -30.05
C GLN A 534 8.49 4.02 -31.08
N ASP A 535 7.97 2.88 -31.53
CA ASP A 535 7.12 2.80 -32.71
C ASP A 535 5.61 2.73 -32.43
N ARG A 536 5.20 2.68 -31.17
CA ARG A 536 3.78 2.62 -30.78
C ARG A 536 3.51 3.45 -29.52
N PRO A 537 2.26 3.92 -29.33
CA PRO A 537 1.81 4.54 -28.09
C PRO A 537 2.00 3.62 -26.88
N SER A 538 2.28 4.23 -25.72
CA SER A 538 2.24 3.56 -24.41
C SER A 538 0.81 3.44 -23.93
N HIS A 539 0.02 4.50 -24.11
CA HIS A 539 -1.41 4.58 -23.79
C HIS A 539 -2.16 5.36 -24.85
N HIS A 540 -3.44 5.01 -25.08
CA HIS A 540 -4.32 5.73 -25.98
C HIS A 540 -5.78 5.63 -25.52
N TRP A 541 -6.35 6.75 -25.12
CA TRP A 541 -7.76 6.90 -24.76
C TRP A 541 -8.50 7.62 -25.86
N THR A 542 -9.46 6.94 -26.50
CA THR A 542 -10.24 7.47 -27.62
C THR A 542 -11.44 8.29 -27.18
N PHE A 543 -11.92 8.10 -25.94
CA PHE A 543 -13.15 8.65 -25.38
C PHE A 543 -14.43 8.23 -26.13
N ASP A 544 -14.38 7.15 -26.90
CA ASP A 544 -15.53 6.59 -27.61
C ASP A 544 -16.41 5.72 -26.70
N ASP A 545 -15.86 5.16 -25.63
CA ASP A 545 -16.54 4.25 -24.72
C ASP A 545 -17.16 5.02 -23.56
N ALA A 546 -18.45 4.76 -23.33
CA ALA A 546 -19.22 5.42 -22.27
C ALA A 546 -19.78 4.43 -21.21
N ALA A 547 -19.45 3.16 -21.31
CA ALA A 547 -19.98 2.14 -20.40
C ALA A 547 -18.86 1.35 -19.74
N TYR A 548 -19.00 1.06 -18.45
CA TYR A 548 -18.12 0.11 -17.76
C TYR A 548 -18.19 -1.26 -18.40
N PRO A 549 -17.07 -1.99 -18.48
CA PRO A 549 -17.09 -3.40 -18.84
C PRO A 549 -18.03 -4.18 -17.91
N LYS A 550 -18.70 -5.19 -18.45
CA LYS A 550 -19.62 -6.04 -17.69
C LYS A 550 -18.87 -6.70 -16.50
N GLY A 551 -19.38 -6.54 -15.29
CA GLY A 551 -18.76 -7.05 -14.06
C GLY A 551 -17.85 -6.05 -13.33
N TRP A 552 -17.78 -4.80 -13.81
CA TRP A 552 -16.98 -3.74 -13.20
C TRP A 552 -17.83 -2.53 -12.79
N THR A 553 -19.06 -2.75 -12.45
CA THR A 553 -19.94 -1.69 -11.94
C THR A 553 -19.63 -1.45 -10.47
N TYR A 554 -19.23 -0.21 -10.14
CA TYR A 554 -19.33 0.27 -8.77
C TYR A 554 -20.79 0.26 -8.35
N ALA A 555 -21.11 -0.53 -7.32
CA ALA A 555 -22.46 -0.58 -6.77
C ALA A 555 -22.76 0.76 -6.08
N GLY A 556 -23.41 1.65 -6.77
CA GLY A 556 -23.67 3.01 -6.30
C GLY A 556 -23.16 4.10 -7.23
N SER A 557 -22.42 3.74 -8.28
CA SER A 557 -22.23 4.70 -9.37
C SER A 557 -23.60 5.02 -9.95
N PRO A 558 -24.05 6.28 -9.91
CA PRO A 558 -25.13 6.69 -10.76
C PRO A 558 -24.74 6.26 -12.18
N GLY A 559 -25.69 5.76 -12.97
CA GLY A 559 -25.46 5.22 -14.33
C GLY A 559 -24.86 6.18 -15.36
N ASN A 560 -24.22 7.25 -14.90
CA ASN A 560 -23.54 8.30 -15.67
C ASN A 560 -22.02 8.31 -15.49
N THR A 561 -21.41 7.41 -14.70
CA THR A 561 -19.95 7.30 -14.64
C THR A 561 -19.42 6.78 -15.97
N LEU A 562 -18.48 7.51 -16.57
CA LEU A 562 -17.90 7.19 -17.86
C LEU A 562 -16.63 6.35 -17.71
N PHE A 563 -16.39 5.50 -18.68
CA PHE A 563 -15.20 4.67 -18.77
C PHE A 563 -14.46 4.97 -20.07
N ALA A 564 -13.15 5.27 -19.98
CA ALA A 564 -12.27 5.47 -21.12
C ALA A 564 -11.32 4.29 -21.21
N GLU A 565 -11.52 3.42 -22.21
CA GLU A 565 -10.62 2.31 -22.47
C GLU A 565 -9.25 2.81 -22.93
N ASP A 566 -8.18 2.19 -22.44
CA ASP A 566 -6.83 2.37 -22.95
C ASP A 566 -6.56 1.32 -24.05
N VAL A 567 -6.79 1.69 -25.30
CA VAL A 567 -6.68 0.76 -26.44
C VAL A 567 -5.25 0.41 -26.82
N ALA A 568 -4.23 1.06 -26.26
CA ALA A 568 -2.83 0.78 -26.50
C ALA A 568 -2.11 0.14 -25.31
N GLY A 569 -2.61 0.35 -24.10
CA GLY A 569 -2.03 -0.11 -22.85
C GLY A 569 -3.03 -0.87 -21.97
N ASP A 570 -2.86 -0.74 -20.66
CA ASP A 570 -3.69 -1.40 -19.65
C ASP A 570 -4.09 -0.44 -18.50
N LEU A 571 -4.17 0.86 -18.81
CA LEU A 571 -4.48 1.92 -17.85
C LEU A 571 -5.75 2.68 -18.29
N PRO A 572 -6.95 2.11 -18.14
CA PRO A 572 -8.18 2.81 -18.47
C PRO A 572 -8.42 4.01 -17.51
N GLY A 573 -9.27 4.92 -17.94
CA GLY A 573 -9.70 6.07 -17.17
C GLY A 573 -11.15 5.95 -16.73
N THR A 574 -11.46 6.43 -15.51
CA THR A 574 -12.83 6.50 -15.01
C THR A 574 -13.17 7.93 -14.63
N SER A 575 -14.38 8.39 -15.01
CA SER A 575 -14.83 9.71 -14.61
C SER A 575 -15.14 9.76 -13.11
N TYR A 576 -15.13 10.97 -12.55
CA TYR A 576 -15.43 11.15 -11.14
C TYR A 576 -16.92 11.03 -10.85
N ILE A 577 -17.22 10.69 -9.59
CA ILE A 577 -18.61 10.51 -9.14
C ILE A 577 -19.34 11.83 -8.95
N ILE A 578 -18.63 12.94 -8.66
CA ILE A 578 -19.27 14.20 -8.29
C ILE A 578 -19.75 14.97 -9.51
N ASP A 579 -18.85 15.23 -10.45
CA ASP A 579 -19.14 15.90 -11.71
C ASP A 579 -18.47 15.09 -12.81
N ASN A 580 -19.26 14.62 -13.77
CA ASN A 580 -18.78 13.81 -14.86
C ASN A 580 -18.70 14.62 -16.14
N PRO A 581 -17.66 14.45 -16.95
CA PRO A 581 -17.68 14.90 -18.32
C PRO A 581 -18.90 14.31 -19.07
N THR A 582 -19.35 14.95 -20.12
CA THR A 582 -20.46 14.45 -20.93
C THR A 582 -19.98 14.02 -22.32
N PRO A 583 -20.44 12.86 -22.84
CA PRO A 583 -20.13 12.46 -24.22
C PRO A 583 -20.72 13.46 -25.23
N VAL A 584 -19.90 13.87 -26.19
CA VAL A 584 -20.27 14.79 -27.30
C VAL A 584 -19.66 14.27 -28.60
N PRO A 585 -20.13 14.71 -29.78
CA PRO A 585 -19.46 14.38 -31.03
C PRO A 585 -18.01 14.86 -31.06
N GLY A 586 -17.08 13.93 -31.33
CA GLY A 586 -15.64 14.17 -31.40
C GLY A 586 -15.15 14.52 -32.81
N VAL A 587 -13.83 14.55 -32.97
CA VAL A 587 -13.18 14.62 -34.29
C VAL A 587 -13.34 13.28 -35.03
N ARG A 588 -13.30 12.19 -34.27
CA ARG A 588 -13.67 10.83 -34.69
C ARG A 588 -14.52 10.24 -33.56
N GLY A 589 -15.67 9.62 -33.90
CA GLY A 589 -16.53 9.04 -32.89
C GLY A 589 -17.02 10.05 -31.87
N GLN A 590 -16.74 9.78 -30.60
CA GLN A 590 -17.10 10.64 -29.46
C GLN A 590 -15.89 11.40 -28.91
N ALA A 591 -16.17 12.40 -28.13
CA ALA A 591 -15.26 13.15 -27.28
C ALA A 591 -15.95 13.38 -25.95
N TRP A 592 -15.22 13.76 -24.93
CA TRP A 592 -15.81 14.11 -23.65
C TRP A 592 -15.72 15.61 -23.38
N ARG A 593 -16.87 16.19 -22.99
CA ARG A 593 -17.01 17.60 -22.61
C ARG A 593 -16.81 17.78 -21.13
N PHE A 594 -15.90 18.67 -20.78
CA PHE A 594 -15.63 19.17 -19.44
C PHE A 594 -16.21 20.57 -19.32
N ASP A 595 -17.27 20.76 -18.52
CA ASP A 595 -17.97 22.03 -18.34
C ASP A 595 -18.06 22.49 -16.89
N SER A 596 -17.61 21.65 -15.94
CA SER A 596 -17.40 21.96 -14.53
C SER A 596 -15.90 22.03 -14.19
N ASP A 597 -15.52 22.86 -13.21
CA ASP A 597 -14.14 22.89 -12.66
C ASP A 597 -13.83 21.68 -11.75
N ARG A 598 -14.80 20.79 -11.61
CA ARG A 598 -14.72 19.53 -10.85
C ARG A 598 -14.80 18.29 -11.74
N ASP A 599 -15.05 18.45 -13.05
CA ASP A 599 -15.00 17.35 -13.99
C ASP A 599 -13.60 16.70 -14.00
N GLY A 600 -13.53 15.41 -13.98
CA GLY A 600 -12.25 14.73 -14.00
C GLY A 600 -12.32 13.28 -14.46
N VAL A 601 -11.16 12.77 -14.90
CA VAL A 601 -10.97 11.38 -15.27
C VAL A 601 -9.72 10.86 -14.56
N GLY A 602 -9.87 9.86 -13.72
CA GLY A 602 -8.77 9.21 -13.02
C GLY A 602 -8.17 8.06 -13.79
N PHE A 603 -6.86 8.06 -13.94
CA PHE A 603 -6.10 6.92 -14.45
C PHE A 603 -5.39 6.17 -13.32
N GLY A 604 -4.90 6.87 -12.30
CA GLY A 604 -4.09 6.29 -11.23
C GLY A 604 -2.80 5.68 -11.75
N GLY A 605 -2.22 6.27 -12.82
CA GLY A 605 -0.98 5.82 -13.41
C GLY A 605 0.23 6.43 -12.73
N THR A 606 1.35 5.70 -12.80
CA THR A 606 2.65 6.20 -12.32
C THR A 606 3.19 7.25 -13.29
N ASP A 607 3.69 8.37 -12.76
CA ASP A 607 4.31 9.42 -13.55
C ASP A 607 5.49 8.87 -14.38
N VAL A 608 5.54 9.27 -15.67
CA VAL A 608 6.57 8.80 -16.59
C VAL A 608 7.76 9.76 -16.61
N ALA A 609 8.92 9.30 -16.15
CA ALA A 609 10.16 10.09 -16.25
C ALA A 609 10.52 10.39 -17.70
N GLU A 610 11.14 11.55 -17.93
CA GLU A 610 11.61 11.94 -19.26
C GLU A 610 12.61 10.91 -19.84
N PRO A 611 12.62 10.70 -21.16
CA PRO A 611 11.85 11.40 -22.20
C PRO A 611 10.45 10.82 -22.40
N TRP A 612 9.47 11.69 -22.71
CA TRP A 612 8.11 11.29 -23.05
C TRP A 612 7.48 12.20 -24.11
N THR A 613 6.37 11.74 -24.68
CA THR A 613 5.51 12.55 -25.56
C THR A 613 4.05 12.34 -25.14
N VAL A 614 3.26 13.41 -25.14
CA VAL A 614 1.80 13.35 -25.02
C VAL A 614 1.16 14.18 -26.11
N SER A 615 0.10 13.64 -26.73
CA SER A 615 -0.67 14.29 -27.77
C SER A 615 -2.15 14.17 -27.47
N VAL A 616 -2.91 15.24 -27.67
CA VAL A 616 -4.35 15.29 -27.41
C VAL A 616 -5.05 16.23 -28.36
N ARG A 617 -6.29 15.92 -28.73
CA ARG A 617 -7.18 16.87 -29.42
C ARG A 617 -8.02 17.60 -28.39
N VAL A 618 -8.06 18.92 -28.49
CA VAL A 618 -8.83 19.77 -27.58
C VAL A 618 -9.64 20.80 -28.36
N ARG A 619 -10.83 21.13 -27.82
CA ARG A 619 -11.67 22.24 -28.26
C ARG A 619 -12.05 23.05 -27.03
N ALA A 620 -11.28 24.08 -26.70
CA ALA A 620 -11.51 24.90 -25.53
C ALA A 620 -12.77 25.72 -25.66
N SER A 621 -13.58 25.82 -24.59
CA SER A 621 -14.81 26.63 -24.53
C SER A 621 -14.65 27.88 -23.67
N SER A 622 -13.57 28.03 -22.93
CA SER A 622 -13.33 29.14 -21.99
C SER A 622 -11.85 29.51 -21.91
N ARG A 623 -11.60 30.76 -21.51
CA ARG A 623 -10.27 31.30 -21.18
C ARG A 623 -10.20 31.84 -19.76
N THR A 624 -10.91 31.24 -18.84
CA THR A 624 -10.93 31.70 -17.44
C THR A 624 -10.22 30.70 -16.53
N GLY A 625 -9.45 31.20 -15.56
CA GLY A 625 -8.77 30.42 -14.55
C GLY A 625 -7.57 29.62 -15.06
N ASP A 626 -7.05 28.77 -14.23
CA ASP A 626 -6.17 27.65 -14.62
C ASP A 626 -7.01 26.56 -15.27
N GLN A 627 -6.48 25.92 -16.31
CA GLN A 627 -7.15 24.78 -16.95
C GLN A 627 -6.16 23.61 -17.07
N VAL A 628 -6.29 22.69 -16.14
CA VAL A 628 -5.42 21.52 -16.04
C VAL A 628 -5.89 20.44 -17.00
N LEU A 629 -4.99 19.96 -17.84
CA LEU A 629 -5.18 18.80 -18.71
C LEU A 629 -4.81 17.52 -17.99
N LEU A 630 -3.56 17.39 -17.58
CA LEU A 630 -3.06 16.24 -16.83
C LEU A 630 -2.44 16.70 -15.53
N SER A 631 -2.66 15.98 -14.45
CA SER A 631 -2.12 16.31 -13.13
C SER A 631 -1.60 15.08 -12.40
N SER A 632 -0.62 15.32 -11.51
CA SER A 632 -0.11 14.38 -10.52
C SER A 632 0.48 15.13 -9.33
N LYS A 633 1.13 14.42 -8.41
CA LYS A 633 1.88 15.03 -7.30
C LYS A 633 3.07 15.87 -7.78
N ALA A 634 3.69 15.53 -8.90
CA ALA A 634 4.88 16.20 -9.41
C ALA A 634 4.58 17.51 -10.13
N GLY A 635 3.39 17.63 -10.74
CA GLY A 635 3.03 18.81 -11.50
C GLY A 635 1.79 18.64 -12.37
N ALA A 636 1.58 19.60 -13.26
CA ALA A 636 0.43 19.59 -14.17
C ALA A 636 0.78 20.10 -15.56
N LEU A 637 0.26 19.46 -16.60
CA LEU A 637 0.15 20.04 -17.95
C LEU A 637 -1.12 20.86 -18.01
N LYS A 638 -1.04 22.09 -18.53
CA LYS A 638 -2.14 23.06 -18.55
C LYS A 638 -2.46 23.51 -19.98
N LEU A 639 -3.74 23.50 -20.31
CA LEU A 639 -4.26 24.12 -21.53
C LEU A 639 -4.20 25.65 -21.42
N MET A 640 -4.33 26.16 -20.20
CA MET A 640 -4.24 27.58 -19.90
C MET A 640 -3.68 27.77 -18.49
N GLN A 641 -2.70 28.64 -18.37
CA GLN A 641 -2.17 29.09 -17.08
C GLN A 641 -2.78 30.41 -16.67
N HIS A 642 -3.27 30.49 -15.45
CA HIS A 642 -3.72 31.73 -14.85
C HIS A 642 -2.61 32.81 -14.92
N GLY A 643 -2.96 34.04 -15.24
CA GLY A 643 -2.01 35.15 -15.37
C GLY A 643 -1.36 35.29 -16.74
N THR A 644 -1.13 34.22 -17.50
CA THR A 644 -0.57 34.31 -18.86
C THR A 644 -1.57 33.99 -19.96
N GLY A 645 -2.60 33.19 -19.67
CA GLY A 645 -3.58 32.70 -20.65
C GLY A 645 -2.98 31.74 -21.68
N ARG A 646 -1.78 31.24 -21.45
CA ARG A 646 -1.01 30.43 -22.41
C ARG A 646 -0.99 28.96 -22.02
N VAL A 647 -0.81 28.11 -23.02
CA VAL A 647 -0.51 26.69 -22.82
C VAL A 647 0.83 26.57 -22.10
N GLY A 648 0.89 25.63 -21.12
CA GLY A 648 2.11 25.46 -20.33
C GLY A 648 2.10 24.22 -19.44
N PHE A 649 2.95 24.26 -18.44
CA PHE A 649 2.98 23.28 -17.35
C PHE A 649 3.48 23.93 -16.05
N THR A 650 3.09 23.34 -14.94
CA THR A 650 3.51 23.74 -13.58
C THR A 650 4.36 22.65 -12.98
N ARG A 651 5.50 23.02 -12.40
CA ARG A 651 6.21 22.20 -11.44
C ARG A 651 5.79 22.65 -10.05
N TYR A 652 5.03 21.84 -9.34
CA TYR A 652 4.47 22.23 -8.06
C TYR A 652 5.53 22.60 -7.04
N GLY A 653 5.30 23.71 -6.35
CA GLY A 653 6.24 24.27 -5.36
C GLY A 653 7.46 25.01 -5.94
N GLU A 654 7.62 25.06 -7.27
CA GLU A 654 8.78 25.70 -7.90
C GLU A 654 8.39 26.82 -8.88
N ALA A 655 7.74 26.48 -10.03
CA ALA A 655 7.49 27.47 -11.08
C ALA A 655 6.42 27.04 -12.10
N ASP A 656 5.88 28.05 -12.80
CA ASP A 656 5.06 27.94 -13.99
C ASP A 656 5.89 28.19 -15.25
N PHE A 657 5.69 27.36 -16.27
CA PHE A 657 6.37 27.44 -17.56
C PHE A 657 5.35 27.56 -18.68
N SER A 658 5.40 28.67 -19.44
CA SER A 658 4.44 28.96 -20.53
C SER A 658 5.12 28.88 -21.90
N PHE A 659 4.38 28.36 -22.89
CA PHE A 659 4.74 28.43 -24.29
C PHE A 659 4.16 29.70 -24.95
N PRO A 660 4.73 30.20 -26.06
CA PRO A 660 4.18 31.38 -26.75
C PRO A 660 2.94 31.01 -27.58
N TYR A 661 1.95 30.37 -26.93
CA TYR A 661 0.73 29.93 -27.58
C TYR A 661 -0.48 30.09 -26.67
N VAL A 662 -1.54 30.68 -27.25
CA VAL A 662 -2.87 30.85 -26.64
C VAL A 662 -3.84 29.96 -27.40
N LEU A 663 -4.54 29.08 -26.70
CA LEU A 663 -5.47 28.14 -27.32
C LEU A 663 -6.68 28.88 -27.90
N PRO A 664 -7.05 28.70 -29.20
CA PRO A 664 -8.27 29.26 -29.74
C PRO A 664 -9.51 28.66 -29.09
N LEU A 665 -10.61 29.45 -28.98
CA LEU A 665 -11.90 28.93 -28.51
C LEU A 665 -12.66 28.27 -29.66
N ASP A 666 -13.51 27.31 -29.34
CA ASP A 666 -14.50 26.64 -30.20
C ASP A 666 -13.92 26.01 -31.48
N ARG A 667 -12.61 25.76 -31.46
CA ARG A 667 -11.89 25.13 -32.56
C ARG A 667 -11.09 23.93 -32.07
N TRP A 668 -11.21 22.80 -32.76
CA TRP A 668 -10.34 21.63 -32.51
C TRP A 668 -8.90 21.94 -32.93
N VAL A 669 -7.97 21.67 -32.03
CA VAL A 669 -6.53 21.68 -32.28
C VAL A 669 -5.90 20.44 -31.66
N ARG A 670 -4.83 19.94 -32.26
CA ARG A 670 -3.99 18.91 -31.65
C ARG A 670 -2.80 19.55 -30.98
N LEU A 671 -2.72 19.40 -29.66
CA LEU A 671 -1.54 19.78 -28.89
C LEU A 671 -0.65 18.55 -28.70
N THR A 672 0.66 18.74 -28.87
CA THR A 672 1.64 17.69 -28.58
C THR A 672 2.81 18.29 -27.81
N TRP A 673 3.03 17.79 -26.60
CA TRP A 673 4.22 18.11 -25.81
C TRP A 673 5.24 16.99 -26.00
N VAL A 674 6.48 17.37 -26.22
CA VAL A 674 7.64 16.43 -26.31
C VAL A 674 8.65 16.88 -25.27
N ALA A 675 8.85 16.07 -24.25
CA ALA A 675 9.80 16.33 -23.16
C ALA A 675 11.05 15.47 -23.28
N SER A 676 12.16 16.10 -22.96
CA SER A 676 13.45 15.48 -22.71
C SER A 676 14.00 16.07 -21.41
N PRO A 677 14.98 15.46 -20.75
CA PRO A 677 15.54 16.02 -19.51
C PRO A 677 15.90 17.50 -19.66
N GLY A 678 15.28 18.34 -18.82
CA GLY A 678 15.50 19.79 -18.80
C GLY A 678 14.92 20.57 -19.98
N ARG A 679 14.08 19.98 -20.82
CA ARG A 679 13.50 20.68 -21.98
C ARG A 679 12.16 20.10 -22.40
N THR A 680 11.18 20.98 -22.67
CA THR A 680 9.88 20.60 -23.26
C THR A 680 9.61 21.43 -24.51
N VAL A 681 9.12 20.79 -25.56
CA VAL A 681 8.75 21.41 -26.86
C VAL A 681 7.24 21.25 -27.04
N LEU A 682 6.57 22.32 -27.44
CA LEU A 682 5.15 22.31 -27.83
C LEU A 682 5.01 22.33 -29.37
N TYR A 683 4.16 21.45 -29.87
CA TYR A 683 3.66 21.43 -31.24
C TYR A 683 2.14 21.63 -31.23
N VAL A 684 1.63 22.31 -32.25
CA VAL A 684 0.22 22.52 -32.53
C VAL A 684 -0.08 22.08 -33.96
N ASP A 685 -1.02 21.18 -34.12
CA ASP A 685 -1.38 20.59 -35.43
C ASP A 685 -0.14 20.05 -36.19
N GLY A 686 0.85 19.53 -35.44
CA GLY A 686 2.10 18.99 -35.95
C GLY A 686 3.20 20.01 -36.24
N GLU A 687 2.96 21.31 -36.06
CA GLU A 687 3.94 22.38 -36.25
C GLU A 687 4.54 22.85 -34.92
N ARG A 688 5.86 23.03 -34.87
CA ARG A 688 6.55 23.47 -33.65
C ARG A 688 6.21 24.95 -33.34
N VAL A 689 5.69 25.18 -32.15
CA VAL A 689 5.32 26.53 -31.68
C VAL A 689 6.39 27.13 -30.76
N GLY A 690 6.97 26.33 -29.87
CA GLY A 690 7.96 26.83 -28.92
C GLY A 690 8.65 25.74 -28.11
N ALA A 691 9.62 26.16 -27.30
CA ALA A 691 10.27 25.30 -26.32
C ALA A 691 10.59 26.07 -25.05
N VAL A 692 10.57 25.39 -23.91
CA VAL A 692 11.01 25.92 -22.61
C VAL A 692 12.16 25.08 -22.06
N PRO A 693 13.15 25.70 -21.36
CA PRO A 693 14.31 25.00 -20.80
C PRO A 693 13.97 24.36 -19.44
N ALA A 694 12.88 23.60 -19.41
CA ALA A 694 12.41 22.86 -18.24
C ALA A 694 11.59 21.66 -18.68
N SER A 695 11.46 20.67 -17.81
CA SER A 695 10.58 19.49 -17.98
C SER A 695 10.01 19.06 -16.63
N ILE A 696 8.96 18.28 -16.65
CA ILE A 696 8.41 17.54 -15.51
C ILE A 696 8.21 16.08 -15.94
N PRO A 697 8.20 15.11 -15.03
CA PRO A 697 7.64 13.81 -15.33
C PRO A 697 6.23 13.95 -15.91
N LEU A 698 5.85 13.11 -16.88
CA LEU A 698 4.49 13.15 -17.44
C LEU A 698 3.49 12.80 -16.34
N PRO A 699 2.59 13.72 -15.98
CA PRO A 699 1.60 13.44 -14.94
C PRO A 699 0.57 12.42 -15.43
N MET A 700 0.43 11.29 -14.73
CA MET A 700 -0.43 10.18 -15.15
C MET A 700 -1.54 9.86 -14.13
N ARG A 701 -1.78 10.74 -13.15
CA ARG A 701 -2.83 10.51 -12.16
C ARG A 701 -4.23 10.74 -12.72
N SER A 702 -4.44 11.90 -13.35
CA SER A 702 -5.78 12.28 -13.80
C SER A 702 -5.78 13.32 -14.93
N ILE A 703 -6.87 13.36 -15.69
CA ILE A 703 -7.30 14.54 -16.45
C ILE A 703 -8.03 15.47 -15.48
N GLY A 704 -7.71 16.75 -15.52
CA GLY A 704 -8.28 17.74 -14.63
C GLY A 704 -7.74 17.66 -13.19
N THR A 705 -8.24 18.55 -12.37
CA THR A 705 -8.08 18.56 -10.91
C THR A 705 -9.18 19.41 -10.30
N GLU A 706 -9.60 19.13 -9.06
CA GLU A 706 -10.66 19.87 -8.40
C GLU A 706 -10.37 21.39 -8.36
N GLY A 707 -11.34 22.19 -8.77
CA GLY A 707 -11.26 23.66 -8.82
C GLY A 707 -10.44 24.23 -9.99
N ALA A 708 -9.84 23.40 -10.84
CA ALA A 708 -9.02 23.86 -11.98
C ALA A 708 -9.07 22.92 -13.19
N SER A 709 -10.14 22.15 -13.34
CA SER A 709 -10.30 21.29 -14.51
C SER A 709 -10.41 22.10 -15.81
N LEU A 710 -10.06 21.46 -16.93
CA LEU A 710 -10.19 22.09 -18.24
C LEU A 710 -11.66 22.46 -18.55
N ARG A 711 -11.84 23.41 -19.47
CA ARG A 711 -13.17 23.81 -19.99
C ARG A 711 -13.18 23.60 -21.50
N GLY A 712 -13.92 22.59 -21.94
CA GLY A 712 -14.00 22.24 -23.37
C GLY A 712 -14.09 20.73 -23.61
N ASP A 713 -13.85 20.33 -24.82
CA ASP A 713 -13.95 18.95 -25.25
C ASP A 713 -12.56 18.33 -25.45
N LEU A 714 -12.39 17.08 -25.05
CA LEU A 714 -11.19 16.26 -25.26
C LEU A 714 -11.49 15.06 -26.13
N ASP A 715 -10.53 14.75 -27.00
CA ASP A 715 -10.57 13.61 -27.89
C ASP A 715 -9.13 13.10 -28.15
N ASP A 716 -8.94 11.79 -28.36
CA ASP A 716 -7.65 11.21 -28.78
C ASP A 716 -6.46 11.58 -27.86
N LEU A 717 -6.48 11.23 -26.58
CA LEU A 717 -5.33 11.40 -25.71
C LEU A 717 -4.38 10.22 -25.86
N VAL A 718 -3.14 10.50 -26.28
CA VAL A 718 -2.14 9.47 -26.58
C VAL A 718 -0.82 9.80 -25.93
N THR A 719 -0.14 8.81 -25.32
CA THR A 719 1.18 8.97 -24.71
C THR A 719 2.24 8.03 -25.32
N TRP A 720 3.48 8.44 -25.23
CA TRP A 720 4.67 7.64 -25.57
C TRP A 720 5.75 7.84 -24.52
N ASP A 721 6.42 6.78 -24.14
CA ASP A 721 7.54 6.79 -23.17
C ASP A 721 8.87 7.20 -23.85
N VAL A 722 8.79 7.94 -24.95
CA VAL A 722 9.93 8.45 -25.73
C VAL A 722 9.64 9.85 -26.24
N ALA A 723 10.69 10.63 -26.52
CA ALA A 723 10.57 11.91 -27.20
C ALA A 723 10.44 11.67 -28.70
N LEU A 724 9.25 11.88 -29.27
CA LEU A 724 9.02 11.77 -30.69
C LEU A 724 9.77 12.88 -31.46
N GLY A 725 10.41 12.52 -32.57
CA GLY A 725 11.02 13.48 -33.50
C GLY A 725 9.93 14.30 -34.24
N ALA A 726 10.29 15.52 -34.70
CA ALA A 726 9.38 16.39 -35.43
C ALA A 726 8.65 15.73 -36.62
N PRO A 727 9.29 14.88 -37.43
CA PRO A 727 8.60 14.15 -38.52
C PRO A 727 7.53 13.16 -38.00
N ALA A 728 7.74 12.56 -36.83
CA ALA A 728 6.76 11.68 -36.23
C ALA A 728 5.57 12.49 -35.69
N VAL A 729 5.82 13.60 -34.97
CA VAL A 729 4.78 14.52 -34.48
C VAL A 729 3.95 15.08 -35.66
N ALA A 730 4.56 15.45 -36.77
CA ALA A 730 3.83 15.95 -37.95
C ALA A 730 2.87 14.90 -38.55
N ARG A 731 3.10 13.60 -38.35
CA ARG A 731 2.20 12.52 -38.78
C ARG A 731 1.00 12.28 -37.89
N LEU A 732 1.00 12.83 -36.67
CA LEU A 732 -0.13 12.71 -35.72
C LEU A 732 -1.32 13.63 -36.07
N ARG A 733 -1.38 14.24 -37.26
CA ARG A 733 -2.43 15.17 -37.71
C ARG A 733 -3.84 14.59 -37.66
#